data_e180d38576599f0a53780e7fa4be92bc
#
_entry.id   e180d38576599f0a53780e7fa4be92bc
#
_cell.length_a   1.000
_cell.length_b   1.000
_cell.length_c   1.000
_cell.angle_alpha   90.00
_cell.angle_beta   90.00
_cell.angle_gamma   90.00
#
_symmetry.space_group_name_H-M   'P 1'
#
loop_
_entity.id
_entity.type
_entity.pdbx_description
1 polymer ?
#
loop_
_entity_poly.entity_id
_entity_poly.type
_entity_poly.pdbx_seq_one_letter_code
_entity_poly.pdbx_strand_id
1 'polypeptide(L)'
;MPETSSAELTPSAERGATGVPETSPEAAMPPAPQPMVYGVDLDTVQAGRFDQGKMWTFEFPPREYLEETYGLRPDDAWFEKARLGALRIPSCSASFVSPHGLVMTNHHCAREFVSQVSGEGESLLDDGLVATDLADERSVEDFEADRLIEIVDVTDEVNAALDAVPVEERAEARESLLEEIEGRILGEHGGEESGHVVEMISLYNGGRTSAYVFRRYTNAKLVMAPELRIGFFGGDPDNFTYPRYNLDFAFFRIYDEDGQPLQSDPYFAFDQDGLEDGDPVFIIGNPGSTNRLQTVAELEFRRDVSDRGVIELLRSRMAVLDEYIQANPDEAEERDLRNTYFSLANSLKAYGGQVSGLEDPVIIARRRDTERDFQTEIDRDAALAGRYGTLIDRMAELQDRKREQAPGFGAFLAMTSPDMESATLHRALVAFQILSARQSGAPPEALEGLVEELRAVPNQAPELDQALMEARFRDFAKFYGDDAPLVAAVLAGQSVEAKAAAVVSSSQLQDSATAVSGIDDGSIGITDPALGIVRSYLSAFIAFQQVVAEVFPEEEQIASELGRARFEVYGTDVPPDATFSLRIADGAVGGYAYNGTQAPAFTTMFGLYDRHFSHAGEDDWALPPRWLDARSELELSTPMNFVSTVDIIGGNSGSPVLDADLEVVGVVFDGNIESLPGEYIYLPEFNRSVTVDARAILEALDVVYDMDRLVHELTTGELLETEAAADAAGR
;
A
#
# COMPACT_ATOMS: atom_id res chain seq x y z
N MET A 1 48.28 42.11 -28.46
CA MET A 1 47.66 43.30 -29.05
C MET A 1 47.19 42.91 -30.42
N PRO A 2 45.95 43.05 -30.84
CA PRO A 2 45.00 44.15 -30.59
C PRO A 2 43.74 43.67 -29.86
N GLU A 3 43.25 44.43 -29.05
CA GLU A 3 42.24 45.52 -28.97
C GLU A 3 40.80 45.02 -28.82
N THR A 4 40.30 45.38 -27.70
CA THR A 4 38.97 45.31 -27.11
C THR A 4 37.92 46.03 -27.95
N SER A 5 36.70 45.45 -28.04
CA SER A 5 35.48 46.20 -28.29
C SER A 5 34.39 45.74 -27.33
N SER A 6 34.14 46.57 -26.36
CA SER A 6 32.96 46.54 -25.47
C SER A 6 31.73 47.02 -26.24
N ALA A 7 30.69 46.23 -26.27
CA ALA A 7 29.36 46.68 -26.72
C ALA A 7 28.43 46.75 -25.49
N GLU A 8 28.02 47.99 -25.17
CA GLU A 8 27.00 48.34 -24.23
C GLU A 8 25.62 47.80 -24.68
N LEU A 9 24.93 47.12 -23.80
CA LEU A 9 23.51 46.78 -23.96
C LEU A 9 22.66 47.82 -23.26
N THR A 10 21.99 48.64 -24.07
CA THR A 10 20.90 49.54 -23.64
C THR A 10 19.61 48.75 -23.37
N PRO A 11 18.78 49.13 -22.38
CA PRO A 11 17.50 48.47 -22.12
C PRO A 11 16.43 49.05 -23.05
N SER A 12 15.68 48.17 -23.73
CA SER A 12 14.48 48.57 -24.49
C SER A 12 13.22 47.97 -23.91
N ALA A 13 12.40 48.84 -23.42
CA ALA A 13 10.94 49.00 -23.38
C ALA A 13 10.04 47.75 -23.46
N GLU A 14 9.18 47.72 -22.45
CA GLU A 14 7.76 47.30 -22.44
C GLU A 14 7.20 46.62 -23.69
N ARG A 15 6.82 45.32 -23.51
CA ARG A 15 5.73 44.76 -24.33
C ARG A 15 4.70 44.09 -23.42
N GLY A 16 3.48 44.44 -23.71
CA GLY A 16 2.27 44.17 -22.98
C GLY A 16 1.94 42.71 -22.75
N ALA A 17 1.17 42.53 -21.74
CA ALA A 17 0.50 41.32 -21.36
C ALA A 17 -0.26 40.69 -22.54
N THR A 18 0.18 39.52 -22.97
CA THR A 18 -0.66 38.61 -23.76
C THR A 18 -0.81 37.35 -22.97
N GLY A 19 -2.07 36.93 -22.81
CA GLY A 19 -2.54 35.87 -21.95
C GLY A 19 -1.71 34.58 -22.02
N VAL A 20 -1.46 34.05 -20.85
CA VAL A 20 -1.01 32.69 -20.63
C VAL A 20 -2.12 31.76 -21.16
N PRO A 21 -1.85 30.78 -22.02
CA PRO A 21 -2.84 29.76 -22.30
C PRO A 21 -3.05 28.94 -21.02
N GLU A 22 -4.29 28.92 -20.54
CA GLU A 22 -4.75 27.90 -19.60
C GLU A 22 -4.61 26.52 -20.26
N THR A 23 -3.52 25.84 -19.94
CA THR A 23 -3.43 24.40 -20.04
C THR A 23 -3.16 23.93 -18.63
N SER A 24 -4.21 23.46 -17.95
CA SER A 24 -4.03 22.57 -16.81
C SER A 24 -3.03 21.49 -17.22
N PRO A 25 -2.00 21.20 -16.45
CA PRO A 25 -1.20 20.03 -16.72
C PRO A 25 -2.11 18.83 -16.45
N GLU A 26 -2.60 18.21 -17.53
CA GLU A 26 -2.96 16.81 -17.48
C GLU A 26 -1.73 16.13 -16.88
N ALA A 27 -1.86 15.58 -15.67
CA ALA A 27 -0.77 14.85 -15.03
C ALA A 27 -0.37 13.74 -16.00
N ALA A 28 0.64 14.01 -16.80
CA ALA A 28 1.17 13.06 -17.74
C ALA A 28 1.82 11.98 -16.89
N MET A 29 1.19 10.81 -16.83
CA MET A 29 1.91 9.61 -16.41
C MET A 29 3.24 9.57 -17.16
N PRO A 30 4.36 9.27 -16.49
CA PRO A 30 5.59 8.95 -17.21
C PRO A 30 5.23 7.91 -18.27
N PRO A 31 5.76 8.02 -19.49
CA PRO A 31 5.47 7.02 -20.51
C PRO A 31 5.82 5.66 -19.92
N ALA A 32 4.83 4.75 -19.93
CA ALA A 32 5.07 3.36 -19.57
C ALA A 32 6.32 2.88 -20.28
N PRO A 33 7.18 2.07 -19.64
CA PRO A 33 8.33 1.49 -20.32
C PRO A 33 7.83 0.86 -21.62
N GLN A 34 8.34 1.33 -22.74
CA GLN A 34 7.88 0.88 -24.06
C GLN A 34 8.15 -0.62 -24.13
N PRO A 35 7.16 -1.48 -24.40
CA PRO A 35 7.38 -2.90 -24.54
C PRO A 35 8.45 -3.12 -25.62
N MET A 36 9.60 -3.70 -25.25
CA MET A 36 10.66 -4.07 -26.19
C MET A 36 10.26 -5.34 -26.96
N VAL A 37 9.13 -5.33 -27.67
CA VAL A 37 8.57 -6.49 -28.37
C VAL A 37 8.95 -6.54 -29.84
N TYR A 38 9.98 -5.84 -30.26
CA TYR A 38 10.41 -6.00 -31.66
C TYR A 38 11.24 -7.30 -31.83
N GLY A 39 10.57 -8.35 -32.30
CA GLY A 39 11.21 -9.58 -32.78
C GLY A 39 11.20 -10.77 -31.83
N VAL A 40 10.45 -10.74 -30.72
CA VAL A 40 10.27 -11.90 -29.84
C VAL A 40 9.11 -12.75 -30.39
N ASP A 41 9.39 -14.04 -30.64
CA ASP A 41 8.36 -15.03 -30.93
C ASP A 41 7.70 -15.46 -29.59
N LEU A 42 6.49 -14.97 -29.35
CA LEU A 42 5.78 -15.19 -28.09
C LEU A 42 5.51 -16.69 -27.81
N ASP A 43 5.46 -17.53 -28.85
CA ASP A 43 5.28 -18.98 -28.68
C ASP A 43 6.52 -19.69 -28.12
N THR A 44 7.67 -18.98 -28.10
CA THR A 44 8.95 -19.49 -27.55
C THR A 44 9.27 -18.94 -26.17
N VAL A 45 8.46 -18.03 -25.64
CA VAL A 45 8.67 -17.43 -24.32
C VAL A 45 8.41 -18.50 -23.26
N GLN A 46 9.35 -18.62 -22.32
CA GLN A 46 9.27 -19.55 -21.19
C GLN A 46 9.17 -18.79 -19.87
N ALA A 47 8.51 -19.41 -18.93
CA ALA A 47 8.46 -18.94 -17.54
C ALA A 47 9.87 -18.93 -16.91
N GLY A 48 10.13 -17.93 -16.07
CA GLY A 48 11.34 -17.88 -15.27
C GLY A 48 11.17 -18.65 -13.96
N ARG A 49 12.29 -19.09 -13.36
CA ARG A 49 12.29 -19.84 -12.10
C ARG A 49 11.56 -19.09 -10.97
N PHE A 50 11.65 -17.77 -10.93
CA PHE A 50 11.14 -16.93 -9.86
C PHE A 50 9.97 -16.03 -10.29
N ASP A 51 9.28 -16.33 -11.40
CA ASP A 51 8.12 -15.56 -11.85
C ASP A 51 7.02 -15.42 -10.77
N GLN A 52 6.92 -16.41 -9.88
CA GLN A 52 6.00 -16.42 -8.74
C GLN A 52 6.60 -15.77 -7.47
N GLY A 53 7.83 -15.24 -7.57
CA GLY A 53 8.46 -14.43 -6.54
C GLY A 53 9.36 -15.18 -5.58
N LYS A 54 9.79 -14.44 -4.54
CA LYS A 54 10.72 -14.88 -3.49
C LYS A 54 10.29 -14.41 -2.09
N MET A 55 9.01 -14.25 -1.84
CA MET A 55 8.46 -13.87 -0.54
C MET A 55 8.17 -15.14 0.29
N TRP A 56 9.23 -15.73 0.86
CA TRP A 56 9.16 -17.01 1.58
C TRP A 56 8.49 -16.89 2.93
N THR A 57 7.75 -17.91 3.34
CA THR A 57 7.14 -17.97 4.67
C THR A 57 8.14 -18.48 5.71
N PHE A 58 7.98 -18.08 6.97
CA PHE A 58 8.77 -18.65 8.08
C PHE A 58 8.42 -20.10 8.42
N GLU A 59 7.30 -20.61 7.92
CA GLU A 59 6.94 -22.03 8.04
C GLU A 59 7.81 -22.92 7.13
N PHE A 60 8.19 -22.38 5.96
CA PHE A 60 8.96 -23.10 4.94
C PHE A 60 10.11 -22.23 4.43
N PRO A 61 11.12 -21.96 5.29
CA PRO A 61 12.23 -21.12 4.91
C PRO A 61 13.11 -21.82 3.85
N PRO A 62 13.60 -21.09 2.83
CA PRO A 62 14.26 -21.67 1.66
C PRO A 62 15.75 -22.00 1.93
N ARG A 63 16.04 -22.84 2.92
CA ARG A 63 17.41 -23.10 3.44
C ARG A 63 18.37 -23.61 2.38
N GLU A 64 17.95 -24.60 1.57
CA GLU A 64 18.79 -25.17 0.51
C GLU A 64 19.09 -24.13 -0.57
N TYR A 65 18.10 -23.33 -0.96
CA TYR A 65 18.26 -22.25 -1.91
C TYR A 65 19.23 -21.16 -1.42
N LEU A 66 19.16 -20.77 -0.13
CA LEU A 66 20.08 -19.79 0.45
C LEU A 66 21.51 -20.29 0.50
N GLU A 67 21.70 -21.60 0.78
CA GLU A 67 23.03 -22.23 0.73
C GLU A 67 23.58 -22.27 -0.70
N GLU A 68 22.75 -22.67 -1.67
CA GLU A 68 23.16 -22.75 -3.09
C GLU A 68 23.47 -21.37 -3.70
N THR A 69 22.69 -20.36 -3.33
CA THR A 69 22.76 -19.02 -3.97
C THR A 69 23.80 -18.14 -3.31
N TYR A 70 23.86 -18.10 -1.99
CA TYR A 70 24.69 -17.17 -1.21
C TYR A 70 25.76 -17.85 -0.38
N GLY A 71 25.77 -19.21 -0.30
CA GLY A 71 26.63 -19.95 0.62
C GLY A 71 26.22 -19.81 2.09
N LEU A 72 25.07 -19.21 2.36
CA LEU A 72 24.53 -18.96 3.70
C LEU A 72 23.80 -20.20 4.23
N ARG A 73 24.15 -20.63 5.45
CA ARG A 73 23.52 -21.77 6.14
C ARG A 73 22.87 -21.34 7.43
N PRO A 74 21.73 -20.63 7.35
CA PRO A 74 21.07 -20.14 8.54
C PRO A 74 20.51 -21.29 9.37
N ASP A 75 20.76 -21.24 10.68
CA ASP A 75 20.20 -22.17 11.65
C ASP A 75 18.81 -21.69 12.16
N ASP A 76 18.22 -22.45 13.07
CA ASP A 76 16.91 -22.09 13.63
C ASP A 76 16.97 -20.78 14.44
N ALA A 77 18.08 -20.49 15.09
CA ALA A 77 18.26 -19.26 15.86
C ALA A 77 18.32 -18.02 14.96
N TRP A 78 18.91 -18.15 13.76
CA TRP A 78 18.92 -17.09 12.76
C TRP A 78 17.49 -16.75 12.30
N PHE A 79 16.69 -17.77 11.95
CA PHE A 79 15.28 -17.55 11.57
C PHE A 79 14.42 -17.05 12.73
N GLU A 80 14.70 -17.51 13.95
CA GLU A 80 14.00 -17.00 15.14
C GLU A 80 14.33 -15.53 15.40
N LYS A 81 15.62 -15.12 15.31
CA LYS A 81 16.02 -13.71 15.41
C LYS A 81 15.35 -12.87 14.31
N ALA A 82 15.37 -13.35 13.05
CA ALA A 82 14.74 -12.68 11.93
C ALA A 82 13.24 -12.45 12.16
N ARG A 83 12.51 -13.47 12.64
CA ARG A 83 11.08 -13.40 12.92
C ARG A 83 10.75 -12.48 14.10
N LEU A 84 11.51 -12.60 15.18
CA LEU A 84 11.21 -11.87 16.41
C LEU A 84 11.75 -10.43 16.43
N GLY A 85 12.70 -10.07 15.58
CA GLY A 85 13.17 -8.69 15.42
C GLY A 85 12.22 -7.81 14.59
N ALA A 86 11.44 -8.42 13.71
CA ALA A 86 10.50 -7.73 12.83
C ALA A 86 9.15 -7.47 13.50
N LEU A 87 8.49 -6.40 13.08
CA LEU A 87 7.19 -5.97 13.55
C LEU A 87 6.26 -5.68 12.36
N ARG A 88 4.97 -5.84 12.59
CA ARG A 88 3.91 -5.34 11.71
C ARG A 88 3.24 -4.16 12.38
N ILE A 89 3.06 -3.08 11.64
CA ILE A 89 2.22 -1.93 12.03
C ILE A 89 1.12 -1.73 10.98
N PRO A 90 0.08 -0.92 11.23
CA PRO A 90 -0.99 -0.74 10.24
C PRO A 90 -0.45 -0.34 8.87
N SER A 91 -0.77 -1.15 7.85
CA SER A 91 -0.39 -0.98 6.43
C SER A 91 1.11 -1.00 6.12
N CYS A 92 1.98 -1.18 7.11
CA CYS A 92 3.45 -1.11 6.99
C CYS A 92 4.15 -2.19 7.82
N SER A 93 5.46 -2.23 7.70
CA SER A 93 6.37 -3.02 8.51
C SER A 93 7.26 -2.13 9.39
N ALA A 94 7.87 -2.72 10.39
CA ALA A 94 8.82 -2.07 11.26
C ALA A 94 9.79 -3.10 11.87
N SER A 95 10.74 -2.66 12.68
CA SER A 95 11.64 -3.56 13.39
C SER A 95 12.17 -2.96 14.69
N PHE A 96 12.46 -3.81 15.67
CA PHE A 96 13.27 -3.41 16.81
C PHE A 96 14.72 -3.25 16.37
N VAL A 97 15.30 -2.07 16.68
CA VAL A 97 16.68 -1.70 16.32
C VAL A 97 17.58 -1.40 17.53
N SER A 98 17.05 -1.59 18.72
CA SER A 98 17.83 -1.55 19.96
C SER A 98 17.22 -2.47 21.01
N PRO A 99 17.95 -2.82 22.08
CA PRO A 99 17.40 -3.62 23.20
C PRO A 99 16.45 -2.82 24.09
N HIS A 100 16.23 -1.53 23.83
CA HIS A 100 15.44 -0.61 24.66
C HIS A 100 14.16 -0.13 23.94
N GLY A 101 13.50 -1.02 23.20
CA GLY A 101 12.20 -0.76 22.61
C GLY A 101 12.20 0.21 21.43
N LEU A 102 13.37 0.62 20.92
CA LEU A 102 13.46 1.49 19.76
C LEU A 102 13.01 0.74 18.50
N VAL A 103 12.07 1.33 17.76
CA VAL A 103 11.44 0.76 16.55
C VAL A 103 11.73 1.68 15.38
N MET A 104 12.24 1.11 14.28
CA MET A 104 12.45 1.79 13.01
C MET A 104 11.33 1.44 12.04
N THR A 105 10.84 2.45 11.31
CA THR A 105 9.93 2.32 10.17
C THR A 105 10.16 3.45 9.18
N ASN A 106 9.30 3.61 8.16
CA ASN A 106 9.36 4.75 7.25
C ASN A 106 8.68 6.00 7.80
N HIS A 107 9.12 7.16 7.31
CA HIS A 107 8.45 8.44 7.56
C HIS A 107 7.00 8.41 7.07
N HIS A 108 6.76 7.91 5.84
CA HIS A 108 5.41 7.86 5.30
C HIS A 108 4.46 6.94 6.08
N CYS A 109 4.97 5.91 6.78
CA CYS A 109 4.20 5.08 7.72
C CYS A 109 3.91 5.82 9.04
N ALA A 110 4.73 6.81 9.40
CA ALA A 110 4.60 7.59 10.64
C ALA A 110 3.80 8.88 10.49
N ARG A 111 3.46 9.33 9.26
CA ARG A 111 2.90 10.67 8.98
C ARG A 111 1.66 11.02 9.80
N GLU A 112 0.72 10.10 9.92
CA GLU A 112 -0.50 10.31 10.70
C GLU A 112 -0.18 10.54 12.17
N PHE A 113 0.76 9.78 12.74
CA PHE A 113 1.22 9.95 14.11
C PHE A 113 1.98 11.26 14.30
N VAL A 114 2.80 11.68 13.33
CA VAL A 114 3.47 12.99 13.36
C VAL A 114 2.44 14.11 13.39
N SER A 115 1.41 14.04 12.57
CA SER A 115 0.31 15.02 12.55
C SER A 115 -0.47 14.97 13.88
N GLN A 116 -0.78 13.80 14.40
CA GLN A 116 -1.54 13.59 15.65
C GLN A 116 -0.84 14.23 16.86
N VAL A 117 0.51 14.10 16.95
CA VAL A 117 1.26 14.64 18.10
C VAL A 117 1.67 16.10 17.95
N SER A 118 1.34 16.76 16.83
CA SER A 118 1.57 18.19 16.63
C SER A 118 0.68 19.00 17.58
N GLY A 119 1.29 19.87 18.38
CA GLY A 119 0.60 20.77 19.29
C GLY A 119 -0.02 21.97 18.58
N GLU A 120 -0.82 22.77 19.31
CA GLU A 120 -1.42 23.98 18.78
C GLU A 120 -0.34 24.98 18.29
N GLY A 121 -0.29 25.24 16.99
CA GLY A 121 0.67 26.14 16.35
C GLY A 121 2.01 25.48 16.00
N GLU A 122 2.16 24.18 16.14
CA GLU A 122 3.26 23.37 15.61
C GLU A 122 2.86 22.75 14.26
N SER A 123 3.82 22.57 13.37
CA SER A 123 3.68 21.78 12.14
C SER A 123 4.84 20.78 12.08
N LEU A 124 4.75 19.72 12.88
CA LEU A 124 5.83 18.73 12.98
C LEU A 124 6.06 17.96 11.68
N LEU A 125 5.05 17.90 10.82
CA LEU A 125 5.22 17.33 9.49
C LEU A 125 6.18 18.18 8.62
N ASP A 126 6.12 19.51 8.75
CA ASP A 126 7.00 20.43 8.00
C ASP A 126 8.33 20.71 8.73
N ASP A 127 8.33 20.71 10.05
CA ASP A 127 9.50 21.10 10.88
C ASP A 127 10.33 19.91 11.38
N GLY A 128 9.78 18.70 11.28
CA GLY A 128 10.34 17.48 11.86
C GLY A 128 10.15 17.39 13.37
N LEU A 129 10.22 16.18 13.92
CA LEU A 129 10.29 15.93 15.37
C LEU A 129 11.67 15.38 15.73
N VAL A 130 12.33 16.01 16.69
CA VAL A 130 13.62 15.61 17.24
C VAL A 130 13.50 15.62 18.77
N ALA A 131 13.37 14.44 19.39
CA ALA A 131 13.33 14.33 20.84
C ALA A 131 14.75 14.30 21.42
N THR A 132 15.13 15.32 22.19
CA THR A 132 16.48 15.45 22.76
C THR A 132 16.67 14.68 24.07
N ASP A 133 15.58 14.21 24.66
CA ASP A 133 15.60 13.30 25.82
C ASP A 133 14.35 12.39 25.80
N LEU A 134 14.28 11.40 26.70
CA LEU A 134 13.14 10.49 26.81
C LEU A 134 11.81 11.20 27.18
N ALA A 135 11.89 12.38 27.82
CA ALA A 135 10.70 13.14 28.20
C ALA A 135 10.13 13.94 27.01
N ASP A 136 10.97 14.27 26.02
CA ASP A 136 10.56 14.95 24.79
C ASP A 136 9.88 13.99 23.80
N GLU A 137 10.03 12.67 23.97
CA GLU A 137 9.35 11.67 23.13
C GLU A 137 7.84 11.79 23.30
N ARG A 138 7.08 11.87 22.19
CA ARG A 138 5.64 12.18 22.19
C ARG A 138 4.78 10.93 22.10
N SER A 139 3.89 10.74 23.09
CA SER A 139 2.94 9.62 23.09
C SER A 139 2.01 9.70 21.91
N VAL A 140 1.85 8.57 21.20
CA VAL A 140 0.90 8.40 20.10
C VAL A 140 -0.31 7.62 20.57
N GLU A 141 -1.49 7.97 20.06
CA GLU A 141 -2.74 7.25 20.30
C GLU A 141 -2.96 6.22 19.18
N ASP A 142 -3.69 5.15 19.48
CA ASP A 142 -4.06 4.09 18.55
C ASP A 142 -2.87 3.42 17.80
N PHE A 143 -1.69 3.45 18.43
CA PHE A 143 -0.53 2.74 17.89
C PHE A 143 -0.65 1.24 18.15
N GLU A 144 -0.44 0.46 17.11
CA GLU A 144 -0.38 -1.00 17.20
C GLU A 144 0.89 -1.50 16.50
N ALA A 145 1.67 -2.30 17.22
CA ALA A 145 2.81 -3.03 16.64
C ALA A 145 2.73 -4.50 17.05
N ASP A 146 2.66 -5.37 16.06
CA ASP A 146 2.48 -6.81 16.23
C ASP A 146 3.80 -7.55 15.97
N ARG A 147 4.28 -8.29 16.97
CA ARG A 147 5.44 -9.19 16.90
C ARG A 147 4.97 -10.62 16.74
N LEU A 148 5.32 -11.29 15.65
CA LEU A 148 4.94 -12.67 15.40
C LEU A 148 5.73 -13.61 16.33
N ILE A 149 5.07 -14.24 17.30
CA ILE A 149 5.70 -15.10 18.31
C ILE A 149 5.57 -16.59 18.02
N GLU A 150 4.47 -17.02 17.37
CA GLU A 150 4.23 -18.43 17.05
C GLU A 150 3.40 -18.55 15.76
N ILE A 151 3.63 -19.67 15.06
CA ILE A 151 2.82 -20.06 13.89
C ILE A 151 2.33 -21.47 14.14
N VAL A 152 1.01 -21.69 14.08
CA VAL A 152 0.36 -22.98 14.29
C VAL A 152 -0.32 -23.42 13.00
N ASP A 153 0.18 -24.47 12.36
CA ASP A 153 -0.47 -25.07 11.18
C ASP A 153 -1.77 -25.78 11.58
N VAL A 154 -2.89 -25.32 11.06
CA VAL A 154 -4.22 -25.89 11.30
C VAL A 154 -4.86 -26.44 10.01
N THR A 155 -4.08 -26.60 8.95
CA THR A 155 -4.53 -27.01 7.62
C THR A 155 -5.34 -28.31 7.66
N ASP A 156 -4.81 -29.34 8.33
CA ASP A 156 -5.47 -30.63 8.39
C ASP A 156 -6.77 -30.59 9.19
N GLU A 157 -6.81 -29.79 10.27
CA GLU A 157 -8.01 -29.59 11.09
C GLU A 157 -9.13 -28.92 10.26
N VAL A 158 -8.78 -27.82 9.56
CA VAL A 158 -9.71 -27.06 8.70
C VAL A 158 -10.20 -27.93 7.55
N ASN A 159 -9.31 -28.61 6.84
CA ASN A 159 -9.67 -29.43 5.69
C ASN A 159 -10.57 -30.60 6.10
N ALA A 160 -10.25 -31.30 7.19
CA ALA A 160 -11.06 -32.45 7.66
C ALA A 160 -12.48 -32.03 8.08
N ALA A 161 -12.62 -30.84 8.69
CA ALA A 161 -13.93 -30.31 9.06
C ALA A 161 -14.74 -29.90 7.81
N LEU A 162 -14.13 -29.20 6.85
CA LEU A 162 -14.82 -28.74 5.64
C LEU A 162 -15.17 -29.88 4.67
N ASP A 163 -14.37 -30.95 4.62
CA ASP A 163 -14.69 -32.14 3.79
C ASP A 163 -15.96 -32.87 4.26
N ALA A 164 -16.35 -32.68 5.52
CA ALA A 164 -17.59 -33.22 6.06
C ALA A 164 -18.85 -32.37 5.76
N VAL A 165 -18.69 -31.16 5.20
CA VAL A 165 -19.75 -30.19 4.93
C VAL A 165 -20.10 -30.18 3.43
N PRO A 166 -21.42 -30.09 3.06
CA PRO A 166 -21.82 -29.88 1.67
C PRO A 166 -21.13 -28.63 1.05
N VAL A 167 -20.81 -28.72 -0.23
CA VAL A 167 -20.03 -27.68 -0.94
C VAL A 167 -20.67 -26.29 -0.80
N GLU A 168 -22.00 -26.23 -0.89
CA GLU A 168 -22.80 -24.99 -0.84
C GLU A 168 -22.77 -24.31 0.53
N GLU A 169 -22.41 -25.04 1.60
CA GLU A 169 -22.38 -24.56 2.99
C GLU A 169 -20.93 -24.32 3.50
N ARG A 170 -19.92 -24.65 2.67
CA ARG A 170 -18.51 -24.63 3.11
C ARG A 170 -17.99 -23.23 3.45
N ALA A 171 -18.43 -22.21 2.74
CA ALA A 171 -17.97 -20.83 2.99
C ALA A 171 -18.37 -20.36 4.40
N GLU A 172 -19.66 -20.49 4.76
CA GLU A 172 -20.19 -20.14 6.09
C GLU A 172 -19.58 -21.03 7.19
N ALA A 173 -19.47 -22.34 6.91
CA ALA A 173 -18.86 -23.27 7.85
C ALA A 173 -17.36 -22.96 8.08
N ARG A 174 -16.64 -22.50 7.05
CA ARG A 174 -15.23 -22.11 7.15
C ARG A 174 -15.06 -20.91 8.08
N GLU A 175 -15.85 -19.86 7.90
CA GLU A 175 -15.79 -18.65 8.72
C GLU A 175 -15.97 -19.00 10.22
N SER A 176 -17.07 -19.70 10.56
CA SER A 176 -17.34 -20.12 11.92
C SER A 176 -16.26 -21.04 12.52
N LEU A 177 -15.69 -21.93 11.70
CA LEU A 177 -14.61 -22.82 12.13
C LEU A 177 -13.32 -22.04 12.42
N LEU A 178 -12.97 -21.08 11.58
CA LEU A 178 -11.77 -20.26 11.76
C LEU A 178 -11.89 -19.41 13.03
N GLU A 179 -13.05 -18.82 13.33
CA GLU A 179 -13.33 -18.11 14.58
C GLU A 179 -13.21 -19.03 15.81
N GLU A 180 -13.69 -20.28 15.72
CA GLU A 180 -13.55 -21.26 16.82
C GLU A 180 -12.08 -21.61 17.09
N ILE A 181 -11.29 -21.83 16.03
CA ILE A 181 -9.84 -22.15 16.13
C ILE A 181 -9.08 -20.94 16.68
N GLU A 182 -9.35 -19.74 16.18
CA GLU A 182 -8.76 -18.49 16.66
C GLU A 182 -9.01 -18.30 18.15
N GLY A 183 -10.28 -18.36 18.59
CA GLY A 183 -10.65 -18.24 20.00
C GLY A 183 -10.00 -19.30 20.89
N ARG A 184 -9.85 -20.55 20.40
CA ARG A 184 -9.17 -21.62 21.12
C ARG A 184 -7.68 -21.31 21.32
N ILE A 185 -6.98 -20.93 20.24
CA ILE A 185 -5.54 -20.62 20.28
C ILE A 185 -5.28 -19.37 21.12
N LEU A 186 -6.12 -18.32 21.00
CA LEU A 186 -6.03 -17.15 21.86
C LEU A 186 -6.22 -17.49 23.33
N GLY A 187 -7.17 -18.42 23.65
CA GLY A 187 -7.38 -18.92 25.00
C GLY A 187 -6.15 -19.66 25.56
N GLU A 188 -5.42 -20.42 24.74
CA GLU A 188 -4.17 -21.09 25.11
C GLU A 188 -3.04 -20.08 25.43
N HIS A 189 -3.10 -18.86 24.85
CA HIS A 189 -2.16 -17.76 25.08
C HIS A 189 -2.64 -16.74 26.14
N GLY A 190 -3.62 -17.08 26.95
CA GLY A 190 -4.08 -16.27 28.09
C GLY A 190 -5.31 -15.39 27.80
N GLY A 191 -5.91 -15.48 26.61
CA GLY A 191 -7.14 -14.78 26.23
C GLY A 191 -6.92 -13.32 25.89
N GLU A 192 -8.00 -12.56 25.74
CA GLU A 192 -8.00 -11.17 25.25
C GLU A 192 -7.18 -10.18 26.11
N GLU A 193 -7.12 -10.42 27.43
CA GLU A 193 -6.34 -9.55 28.35
C GLU A 193 -4.83 -9.81 28.33
N SER A 194 -4.38 -10.82 27.59
CA SER A 194 -2.94 -11.21 27.55
C SER A 194 -2.06 -10.27 26.71
N GLY A 195 -2.67 -9.41 25.88
CA GLY A 195 -1.98 -8.62 24.87
C GLY A 195 -1.50 -9.46 23.68
N HIS A 196 -2.04 -10.67 23.50
CA HIS A 196 -1.85 -11.47 22.30
C HIS A 196 -3.02 -11.29 21.33
N VAL A 197 -2.71 -11.41 20.05
CA VAL A 197 -3.67 -11.41 18.94
C VAL A 197 -3.41 -12.65 18.12
N VAL A 198 -4.46 -13.31 17.66
CA VAL A 198 -4.35 -14.45 16.75
C VAL A 198 -5.02 -14.08 15.44
N GLU A 199 -4.39 -14.40 14.34
CA GLU A 199 -4.97 -14.21 13.01
C GLU A 199 -4.88 -15.49 12.20
N MET A 200 -5.96 -15.82 11.51
CA MET A 200 -6.03 -16.98 10.63
C MET A 200 -5.51 -16.61 9.24
N ILE A 201 -4.30 -17.04 8.91
CA ILE A 201 -3.65 -16.73 7.64
C ILE A 201 -3.92 -17.85 6.63
N SER A 202 -4.55 -17.46 5.50
CA SER A 202 -4.76 -18.35 4.36
C SER A 202 -3.63 -18.20 3.35
N LEU A 203 -2.86 -19.27 3.14
CA LEU A 203 -1.80 -19.35 2.15
C LEU A 203 -2.26 -20.19 0.95
N TYR A 204 -1.68 -19.93 -0.24
CA TYR A 204 -2.06 -20.62 -1.49
C TYR A 204 -3.57 -20.54 -1.77
N ASN A 205 -4.16 -19.34 -1.64
CA ASN A 205 -5.59 -19.10 -1.81
C ASN A 205 -6.49 -20.04 -0.97
N GLY A 206 -6.05 -20.37 0.24
CA GLY A 206 -6.77 -21.29 1.13
C GLY A 206 -6.38 -22.77 1.00
N GLY A 207 -5.37 -23.09 0.19
CA GLY A 207 -4.78 -24.44 0.14
C GLY A 207 -4.12 -24.83 1.46
N ARG A 208 -3.64 -23.84 2.24
CA ARG A 208 -3.13 -23.99 3.60
C ARG A 208 -3.73 -22.93 4.51
N THR A 209 -3.83 -23.26 5.79
CA THR A 209 -4.31 -22.34 6.82
C THR A 209 -3.45 -22.47 8.07
N SER A 210 -2.92 -21.36 8.54
CA SER A 210 -2.13 -21.29 9.77
C SER A 210 -2.65 -20.17 10.67
N ALA A 211 -2.63 -20.39 11.99
CA ALA A 211 -2.88 -19.37 12.97
C ALA A 211 -1.56 -18.69 13.34
N TYR A 212 -1.48 -17.40 13.12
CA TYR A 212 -0.34 -16.56 13.48
C TYR A 212 -0.65 -15.89 14.83
N VAL A 213 0.19 -16.14 15.82
CA VAL A 213 0.05 -15.57 17.16
C VAL A 213 1.00 -14.39 17.30
N PHE A 214 0.45 -13.23 17.58
CA PHE A 214 1.21 -12.01 17.75
C PHE A 214 1.20 -11.54 19.20
N ARG A 215 2.31 -10.95 19.64
CA ARG A 215 2.34 -10.07 20.80
C ARG A 215 2.11 -8.64 20.30
N ARG A 216 1.02 -8.01 20.76
CA ARG A 216 0.67 -6.63 20.40
C ARG A 216 1.22 -5.64 21.42
N TYR A 217 1.79 -4.55 20.92
CA TYR A 217 2.28 -3.42 21.69
C TYR A 217 1.50 -2.16 21.29
N THR A 218 0.96 -1.45 22.28
CA THR A 218 0.10 -0.27 22.05
C THR A 218 0.62 0.99 22.74
N ASN A 219 1.62 0.88 23.62
CA ASN A 219 2.20 2.02 24.34
C ASN A 219 3.48 2.45 23.67
N ALA A 220 3.39 3.39 22.72
CA ALA A 220 4.53 3.90 21.98
C ALA A 220 4.61 5.41 22.04
N LYS A 221 5.82 5.92 21.81
CA LYS A 221 6.10 7.34 21.63
C LYS A 221 6.89 7.54 20.34
N LEU A 222 6.60 8.63 19.64
CA LEU A 222 7.39 9.09 18.51
C LEU A 222 8.68 9.74 19.04
N VAL A 223 9.83 9.27 18.55
CA VAL A 223 11.17 9.67 18.96
C VAL A 223 11.77 10.66 17.97
N MET A 224 11.67 10.32 16.68
CA MET A 224 12.24 11.10 15.59
C MET A 224 11.47 10.87 14.31
N ALA A 225 11.15 11.97 13.60
CA ALA A 225 10.69 11.96 12.22
C ALA A 225 11.28 13.19 11.50
N PRO A 226 11.96 13.03 10.36
CA PRO A 226 12.47 14.16 9.59
C PRO A 226 11.32 14.99 9.02
N GLU A 227 11.63 16.16 8.48
CA GLU A 227 10.68 17.00 7.76
C GLU A 227 10.13 16.25 6.53
N LEU A 228 8.85 16.43 6.20
CA LEU A 228 8.23 15.86 5.01
C LEU A 228 9.05 16.11 3.74
N ARG A 229 9.64 17.31 3.61
CA ARG A 229 10.45 17.70 2.45
C ARG A 229 11.72 16.88 2.24
N ILE A 230 12.20 16.16 3.25
CA ILE A 230 13.32 15.22 3.12
C ILE A 230 12.85 13.77 3.16
N GLY A 231 11.81 13.47 3.93
CA GLY A 231 11.16 12.15 3.94
C GLY A 231 10.43 11.81 2.64
N PHE A 232 10.02 12.83 1.87
CA PHE A 232 9.37 12.70 0.56
C PHE A 232 10.00 13.63 -0.50
N PHE A 233 11.33 13.71 -0.50
CA PHE A 233 12.06 14.57 -1.43
C PHE A 233 11.87 14.12 -2.88
N GLY A 234 11.58 15.07 -3.78
CA GLY A 234 11.21 14.82 -5.16
C GLY A 234 9.71 14.57 -5.38
N GLY A 235 8.95 14.48 -4.29
CA GLY A 235 7.49 14.40 -4.31
C GLY A 235 6.93 13.26 -5.17
N ASP A 236 5.70 13.44 -5.65
CA ASP A 236 5.07 12.48 -6.54
C ASP A 236 5.84 12.25 -7.86
N PRO A 237 6.50 13.24 -8.50
CA PRO A 237 7.33 12.98 -9.67
C PRO A 237 8.40 11.90 -9.47
N ASP A 238 9.03 11.84 -8.31
CA ASP A 238 10.09 10.84 -8.00
C ASP A 238 9.55 9.53 -7.41
N ASN A 239 8.29 9.45 -7.02
CA ASN A 239 7.67 8.23 -6.46
C ASN A 239 7.72 7.08 -7.48
N PHE A 240 8.12 5.88 -7.05
CA PHE A 240 8.41 4.70 -7.89
C PHE A 240 9.50 4.95 -8.95
N THR A 241 10.45 5.84 -8.70
CA THR A 241 11.56 6.07 -9.62
C THR A 241 12.92 5.82 -8.96
N TYR A 242 13.96 5.70 -9.77
CA TYR A 242 15.34 5.64 -9.33
C TYR A 242 16.25 6.21 -10.43
N PRO A 243 17.32 6.98 -10.14
CA PRO A 243 17.94 7.25 -8.83
C PRO A 243 17.10 8.14 -7.90
N ARG A 244 17.07 7.78 -6.60
CA ARG A 244 16.27 8.42 -5.55
C ARG A 244 17.14 9.07 -4.49
N TYR A 245 16.60 10.07 -3.76
CA TYR A 245 17.34 10.84 -2.74
C TYR A 245 16.42 11.17 -1.55
N ASN A 246 15.78 10.17 -0.98
CA ASN A 246 14.86 10.30 0.15
C ASN A 246 15.49 9.79 1.45
N LEU A 247 15.15 10.44 2.55
CA LEU A 247 15.37 9.92 3.90
C LEU A 247 14.02 9.58 4.54
N ASP A 248 13.38 8.56 3.99
CA ASP A 248 12.06 8.06 4.41
C ASP A 248 12.22 7.08 5.57
N PHE A 249 12.49 7.60 6.77
CA PHE A 249 12.61 6.84 8.00
C PHE A 249 11.98 7.59 9.18
N ALA A 250 11.59 6.85 10.21
CA ALA A 250 11.13 7.38 11.48
C ALA A 250 11.43 6.39 12.62
N PHE A 251 11.53 6.90 13.84
CA PHE A 251 11.71 6.08 15.02
C PHE A 251 10.60 6.30 16.03
N PHE A 252 10.08 5.18 16.54
CA PHE A 252 9.22 5.13 17.73
C PHE A 252 9.96 4.40 18.85
N ARG A 253 9.48 4.55 20.08
CA ARG A 253 9.90 3.72 21.21
C ARG A 253 8.69 3.12 21.90
N ILE A 254 8.72 1.80 22.08
CA ILE A 254 7.70 1.09 22.85
C ILE A 254 8.07 1.12 24.32
N TYR A 255 7.08 1.36 25.16
CA TYR A 255 7.19 1.41 26.61
C TYR A 255 6.42 0.26 27.25
N ASP A 256 6.91 -0.23 28.39
CA ASP A 256 6.22 -1.22 29.21
C ASP A 256 5.09 -0.61 30.06
N GLU A 257 4.42 -1.43 30.85
CA GLU A 257 3.31 -1.02 31.73
C GLU A 257 3.79 -0.11 32.90
N ASP A 258 5.06 -0.14 33.25
CA ASP A 258 5.67 0.71 34.26
C ASP A 258 6.18 2.05 33.68
N GLY A 259 5.99 2.27 32.38
CA GLY A 259 6.42 3.47 31.65
C GLY A 259 7.93 3.53 31.43
N GLN A 260 8.61 2.39 31.43
CA GLN A 260 10.02 2.28 31.08
C GLN A 260 10.16 1.81 29.62
N PRO A 261 11.26 2.17 28.90
CA PRO A 261 11.55 1.59 27.59
C PRO A 261 11.51 0.05 27.64
N LEU A 262 10.75 -0.54 26.70
CA LEU A 262 10.57 -1.99 26.62
C LEU A 262 11.92 -2.70 26.43
N GLN A 263 12.14 -3.79 27.16
CA GLN A 263 13.29 -4.67 26.86
C GLN A 263 12.95 -5.55 25.65
N SER A 264 13.56 -5.25 24.51
CA SER A 264 13.29 -5.87 23.21
C SER A 264 14.46 -6.73 22.75
N ASP A 265 14.41 -8.02 23.10
CA ASP A 265 15.37 -9.02 22.64
C ASP A 265 14.58 -10.17 21.96
N PRO A 266 15.00 -10.61 20.74
CA PRO A 266 16.06 -10.08 19.90
C PRO A 266 15.67 -8.76 19.17
N TYR A 267 16.69 -8.04 18.71
CA TYR A 267 16.61 -6.85 17.88
C TYR A 267 17.67 -6.90 16.78
N PHE A 268 17.62 -5.98 15.80
CA PHE A 268 18.60 -5.85 14.74
C PHE A 268 19.52 -4.67 15.03
N ALA A 269 20.81 -4.92 15.25
CA ALA A 269 21.80 -3.86 15.41
C ALA A 269 22.10 -3.20 14.05
N PHE A 270 22.49 -1.92 14.06
CA PHE A 270 22.92 -1.24 12.84
C PHE A 270 24.32 -1.70 12.42
N ASP A 271 24.46 -2.08 11.14
CA ASP A 271 25.76 -2.30 10.51
C ASP A 271 26.50 -0.96 10.35
N GLN A 272 27.80 -0.94 10.66
CA GLN A 272 28.64 0.24 10.56
C GLN A 272 29.61 0.16 9.38
N ASP A 273 29.81 -1.01 8.80
CA ASP A 273 30.76 -1.23 7.69
C ASP A 273 30.12 -0.90 6.34
N GLY A 274 28.79 -1.07 6.19
CA GLY A 274 28.00 -0.77 4.99
C GLY A 274 28.12 -1.84 3.91
N LEU A 275 27.40 -1.63 2.80
CA LEU A 275 27.27 -2.58 1.70
C LEU A 275 28.11 -2.17 0.49
N GLU A 276 28.50 -3.19 -0.32
CA GLU A 276 29.06 -3.05 -1.65
C GLU A 276 28.09 -3.58 -2.74
N ASP A 277 28.34 -3.25 -4.01
CA ASP A 277 27.59 -3.77 -5.15
C ASP A 277 27.80 -5.30 -5.27
N GLY A 278 26.71 -6.06 -5.27
CA GLY A 278 26.70 -7.53 -5.30
C GLY A 278 26.48 -8.21 -3.95
N ASP A 279 26.51 -7.47 -2.84
CA ASP A 279 26.29 -8.05 -1.51
C ASP A 279 24.86 -8.61 -1.36
N PRO A 280 24.71 -9.79 -0.73
CA PRO A 280 23.40 -10.35 -0.44
C PRO A 280 22.69 -9.55 0.66
N VAL A 281 21.39 -9.30 0.46
CA VAL A 281 20.55 -8.63 1.43
C VAL A 281 19.22 -9.35 1.59
N PHE A 282 18.64 -9.22 2.79
CA PHE A 282 17.39 -9.84 3.19
C PHE A 282 16.42 -8.79 3.69
N ILE A 283 15.15 -8.88 3.29
CA ILE A 283 14.07 -8.03 3.81
C ILE A 283 13.13 -8.92 4.61
N ILE A 284 12.90 -8.53 5.88
CA ILE A 284 11.97 -9.20 6.77
C ILE A 284 10.80 -8.27 7.00
N GLY A 285 9.65 -8.59 6.42
CA GLY A 285 8.51 -7.68 6.48
C GLY A 285 7.18 -8.32 6.12
N ASN A 286 6.15 -7.49 6.06
CA ASN A 286 4.78 -7.91 5.84
C ASN A 286 4.29 -7.39 4.48
N PRO A 287 4.63 -8.06 3.35
CA PRO A 287 4.12 -7.67 2.04
C PRO A 287 2.60 -7.78 2.01
N GLY A 288 1.92 -6.77 1.47
CA GLY A 288 0.46 -6.64 1.47
C GLY A 288 -0.23 -7.78 0.74
N SER A 289 -0.40 -7.65 -0.56
CA SER A 289 -1.00 -8.71 -1.38
C SER A 289 -0.30 -8.83 -2.72
N THR A 290 -0.27 -10.04 -3.27
CA THR A 290 0.09 -10.30 -4.66
C THR A 290 -0.95 -11.23 -5.31
N ASN A 291 -0.97 -11.25 -6.63
CA ASN A 291 -1.90 -12.03 -7.43
C ASN A 291 -1.14 -12.92 -8.45
N ARG A 292 -0.01 -13.49 -8.01
CA ARG A 292 0.90 -14.29 -8.85
C ARG A 292 0.39 -15.69 -9.10
N LEU A 293 -0.56 -16.16 -8.28
CA LEU A 293 -1.19 -17.46 -8.44
C LEU A 293 -2.49 -17.42 -9.25
N GLN A 294 -2.95 -16.24 -9.67
CA GLN A 294 -4.13 -16.10 -10.55
C GLN A 294 -3.91 -16.75 -11.91
N THR A 295 -4.99 -17.19 -12.53
CA THR A 295 -5.00 -17.69 -13.90
C THR A 295 -4.82 -16.56 -14.91
N VAL A 296 -4.44 -16.90 -16.14
CA VAL A 296 -4.32 -15.90 -17.22
C VAL A 296 -5.66 -15.21 -17.50
N ALA A 297 -6.78 -15.92 -17.41
CA ALA A 297 -8.10 -15.33 -17.61
C ALA A 297 -8.45 -14.26 -16.58
N GLU A 298 -8.08 -14.47 -15.30
CA GLU A 298 -8.23 -13.46 -14.24
C GLU A 298 -7.34 -12.23 -14.52
N LEU A 299 -6.08 -12.43 -14.89
CA LEU A 299 -5.16 -11.34 -15.22
C LEU A 299 -5.65 -10.52 -16.43
N GLU A 300 -6.20 -11.19 -17.46
CA GLU A 300 -6.79 -10.51 -18.61
C GLU A 300 -8.06 -9.73 -18.23
N PHE A 301 -8.88 -10.23 -17.30
CA PHE A 301 -10.02 -9.47 -16.77
C PHE A 301 -9.56 -8.22 -15.99
N ARG A 302 -8.53 -8.35 -15.16
CA ARG A 302 -7.93 -7.21 -14.45
C ARG A 302 -7.43 -6.16 -15.42
N ARG A 303 -6.58 -6.56 -16.37
CA ARG A 303 -6.04 -5.69 -17.41
C ARG A 303 -7.12 -4.92 -18.17
N ASP A 304 -8.20 -5.59 -18.55
CA ASP A 304 -9.17 -5.04 -19.49
C ASP A 304 -10.35 -4.33 -18.80
N VAL A 305 -10.68 -4.67 -17.54
CA VAL A 305 -11.91 -4.24 -16.88
C VAL A 305 -11.66 -3.67 -15.47
N SER A 306 -11.28 -4.50 -14.49
CA SER A 306 -11.32 -4.06 -13.09
C SER A 306 -10.29 -2.99 -12.77
N ASP A 307 -9.03 -3.21 -13.09
CA ASP A 307 -7.95 -2.28 -12.73
C ASP A 307 -8.01 -1.00 -13.56
N ARG A 308 -8.51 -1.08 -14.79
CA ARG A 308 -8.85 0.14 -15.57
C ARG A 308 -9.96 0.94 -14.91
N GLY A 309 -10.97 0.27 -14.36
CA GLY A 309 -12.02 0.93 -13.60
C GLY A 309 -11.48 1.69 -12.39
N VAL A 310 -10.56 1.05 -11.65
CA VAL A 310 -9.86 1.68 -10.52
C VAL A 310 -9.04 2.90 -10.96
N ILE A 311 -8.23 2.77 -12.02
CA ILE A 311 -7.43 3.89 -12.56
C ILE A 311 -8.32 5.09 -12.91
N GLU A 312 -9.46 4.88 -13.55
CA GLU A 312 -10.35 5.96 -13.93
C GLU A 312 -11.04 6.62 -12.73
N LEU A 313 -11.41 5.82 -11.72
CA LEU A 313 -11.94 6.35 -10.45
C LEU A 313 -10.90 7.23 -9.75
N LEU A 314 -9.67 6.73 -9.58
CA LEU A 314 -8.59 7.46 -8.91
C LEU A 314 -8.29 8.78 -9.63
N ARG A 315 -8.17 8.78 -10.97
CA ARG A 315 -7.99 10.01 -11.76
C ARG A 315 -9.10 11.01 -11.53
N SER A 316 -10.35 10.54 -11.57
CA SER A 316 -11.52 11.37 -11.38
C SER A 316 -11.52 12.04 -10.00
N ARG A 317 -11.20 11.28 -8.94
CA ARG A 317 -11.20 11.78 -7.55
C ARG A 317 -10.02 12.67 -7.25
N MET A 318 -8.83 12.35 -7.75
CA MET A 318 -7.66 13.22 -7.64
C MET A 318 -7.89 14.58 -8.27
N ALA A 319 -8.52 14.63 -9.46
CA ALA A 319 -8.82 15.92 -10.10
C ALA A 319 -9.76 16.79 -9.24
N VAL A 320 -10.75 16.18 -8.58
CA VAL A 320 -11.65 16.88 -7.64
C VAL A 320 -10.88 17.40 -6.42
N LEU A 321 -10.05 16.53 -5.81
CA LEU A 321 -9.29 16.92 -4.61
C LEU A 321 -8.25 18.00 -4.91
N ASP A 322 -7.53 17.91 -6.03
CA ASP A 322 -6.54 18.92 -6.42
C ASP A 322 -7.17 20.31 -6.57
N GLU A 323 -8.28 20.39 -7.32
CA GLU A 323 -9.02 21.65 -7.48
C GLU A 323 -9.54 22.19 -6.14
N TYR A 324 -10.05 21.29 -5.28
CA TYR A 324 -10.59 21.68 -3.98
C TYR A 324 -9.51 22.16 -3.01
N ILE A 325 -8.39 21.44 -2.90
CA ILE A 325 -7.24 21.79 -2.03
C ILE A 325 -6.65 23.15 -2.42
N GLN A 326 -6.49 23.40 -3.72
CA GLN A 326 -5.99 24.70 -4.22
C GLN A 326 -6.94 25.85 -3.90
N ALA A 327 -8.24 25.61 -3.93
CA ALA A 327 -9.25 26.64 -3.65
C ALA A 327 -9.47 26.88 -2.15
N ASN A 328 -9.24 25.87 -1.29
CA ASN A 328 -9.58 25.87 0.14
C ASN A 328 -8.43 25.33 1.01
N PRO A 329 -7.23 25.96 1.01
CA PRO A 329 -6.05 25.40 1.67
C PRO A 329 -6.23 25.20 3.19
N ASP A 330 -6.89 26.13 3.89
CA ASP A 330 -7.09 26.05 5.34
C ASP A 330 -7.99 24.84 5.71
N GLU A 331 -9.08 24.59 4.95
CA GLU A 331 -9.95 23.45 5.19
C GLU A 331 -9.30 22.12 4.75
N ALA A 332 -8.48 22.16 3.71
CA ALA A 332 -7.72 21.01 3.25
C ALA A 332 -6.73 20.53 4.32
N GLU A 333 -6.11 21.46 5.05
CA GLU A 333 -5.24 21.16 6.18
C GLU A 333 -6.03 20.58 7.37
N GLU A 334 -7.15 21.24 7.76
CA GLU A 334 -8.02 20.78 8.86
C GLU A 334 -8.54 19.35 8.64
N ARG A 335 -8.80 18.96 7.39
CA ARG A 335 -9.35 17.64 7.00
C ARG A 335 -8.31 16.65 6.50
N ASP A 336 -7.04 16.98 6.54
CA ASP A 336 -5.94 16.15 6.05
C ASP A 336 -6.10 15.67 4.58
N LEU A 337 -6.70 16.51 3.73
CA LEU A 337 -6.98 16.15 2.33
C LEU A 337 -5.70 16.00 1.48
N ARG A 338 -4.58 16.56 1.91
CA ARG A 338 -3.28 16.37 1.25
C ARG A 338 -2.81 14.91 1.36
N ASN A 339 -2.94 14.31 2.55
CA ASN A 339 -2.59 12.89 2.74
C ASN A 339 -3.53 11.98 1.95
N THR A 340 -4.83 12.29 1.91
CA THR A 340 -5.78 11.59 1.03
C THR A 340 -5.35 11.68 -0.44
N TYR A 341 -4.99 12.87 -0.92
CA TYR A 341 -4.49 13.05 -2.29
C TYR A 341 -3.23 12.22 -2.58
N PHE A 342 -2.23 12.24 -1.67
CA PHE A 342 -1.00 11.45 -1.83
C PHE A 342 -1.27 9.94 -1.86
N SER A 343 -2.20 9.46 -1.06
CA SER A 343 -2.62 8.04 -1.07
C SER A 343 -3.24 7.65 -2.41
N LEU A 344 -4.13 8.49 -2.95
CA LEU A 344 -4.73 8.25 -4.27
C LEU A 344 -3.71 8.34 -5.41
N ALA A 345 -2.75 9.29 -5.34
CA ALA A 345 -1.68 9.43 -6.32
C ALA A 345 -0.76 8.21 -6.35
N ASN A 346 -0.35 7.73 -5.17
CA ASN A 346 0.41 6.49 -5.04
C ASN A 346 -0.33 5.30 -5.64
N SER A 347 -1.61 5.14 -5.31
CA SER A 347 -2.46 4.08 -5.85
C SER A 347 -2.62 4.18 -7.37
N LEU A 348 -2.79 5.39 -7.91
CA LEU A 348 -2.90 5.61 -9.36
C LEU A 348 -1.64 5.17 -10.11
N LYS A 349 -0.45 5.48 -9.59
CA LYS A 349 0.82 5.03 -10.18
C LYS A 349 0.97 3.52 -10.08
N ALA A 350 0.66 2.92 -8.92
CA ALA A 350 0.73 1.48 -8.71
C ALA A 350 -0.15 0.74 -9.73
N TYR A 351 -1.45 1.04 -9.77
CA TYR A 351 -2.37 0.43 -10.73
C TYR A 351 -1.98 0.70 -12.19
N GLY A 352 -1.48 1.92 -12.48
CA GLY A 352 -0.99 2.27 -13.82
C GLY A 352 0.18 1.39 -14.27
N GLY A 353 1.16 1.17 -13.40
CA GLY A 353 2.30 0.29 -13.65
C GLY A 353 1.90 -1.19 -13.74
N GLN A 354 1.02 -1.65 -12.86
CA GLN A 354 0.46 -3.01 -12.88
C GLN A 354 -0.25 -3.30 -14.21
N VAL A 355 -1.16 -2.43 -14.65
CA VAL A 355 -1.88 -2.60 -15.94
C VAL A 355 -0.89 -2.53 -17.11
N SER A 356 0.08 -1.61 -17.08
CA SER A 356 1.12 -1.55 -18.11
C SER A 356 1.92 -2.84 -18.21
N GLY A 357 2.22 -3.48 -17.08
CA GLY A 357 2.84 -4.82 -17.05
C GLY A 357 1.95 -5.88 -17.70
N LEU A 358 0.66 -5.89 -17.39
CA LEU A 358 -0.29 -6.83 -18.02
C LEU A 358 -0.53 -6.55 -19.51
N GLU A 359 -0.24 -5.34 -19.99
CA GLU A 359 -0.27 -5.00 -21.43
C GLU A 359 0.99 -5.49 -22.14
N ASP A 360 2.08 -5.84 -21.45
CA ASP A 360 3.26 -6.45 -22.07
C ASP A 360 2.96 -7.89 -22.50
N PRO A 361 2.97 -8.18 -23.81
CA PRO A 361 2.67 -9.51 -24.31
C PRO A 361 3.70 -10.57 -23.88
N VAL A 362 4.93 -10.18 -23.52
CA VAL A 362 5.94 -11.12 -23.02
C VAL A 362 5.58 -11.59 -21.60
N ILE A 363 5.10 -10.69 -20.74
CA ILE A 363 4.63 -11.03 -19.40
C ILE A 363 3.45 -12.00 -19.48
N ILE A 364 2.47 -11.69 -20.31
CA ILE A 364 1.31 -12.60 -20.50
C ILE A 364 1.75 -13.94 -21.11
N ALA A 365 2.73 -13.95 -22.02
CA ALA A 365 3.27 -15.20 -22.56
C ALA A 365 3.98 -16.05 -21.50
N ARG A 366 4.77 -15.44 -20.60
CA ARG A 366 5.37 -16.15 -19.44
C ARG A 366 4.31 -16.72 -18.52
N ARG A 367 3.25 -15.95 -18.22
CA ARG A 367 2.12 -16.42 -17.40
C ARG A 367 1.37 -17.60 -18.04
N ARG A 368 1.15 -17.57 -19.37
CA ARG A 368 0.56 -18.69 -20.12
C ARG A 368 1.45 -19.92 -20.11
N ASP A 369 2.76 -19.75 -20.15
CA ASP A 369 3.71 -20.86 -20.04
C ASP A 369 3.62 -21.52 -18.65
N THR A 370 3.64 -20.72 -17.58
CA THR A 370 3.44 -21.19 -16.19
C THR A 370 2.12 -21.97 -16.05
N GLU A 371 1.02 -21.43 -16.56
CA GLU A 371 -0.31 -22.06 -16.48
C GLU A 371 -0.38 -23.37 -17.26
N ARG A 372 0.22 -23.42 -18.45
CA ARG A 372 0.32 -24.63 -19.29
C ARG A 372 1.15 -25.72 -18.61
N ASP A 373 2.27 -25.35 -17.99
CA ASP A 373 3.12 -26.29 -17.27
C ASP A 373 2.37 -26.86 -16.06
N PHE A 374 1.67 -26.01 -15.30
CA PHE A 374 0.84 -26.44 -14.18
C PHE A 374 -0.28 -27.40 -14.62
N GLN A 375 -1.02 -27.08 -15.68
CA GLN A 375 -2.03 -27.99 -16.22
C GLN A 375 -1.43 -29.32 -16.68
N THR A 376 -0.23 -29.28 -17.27
CA THR A 376 0.50 -30.48 -17.70
C THR A 376 0.86 -31.39 -16.52
N GLU A 377 1.31 -30.83 -15.40
CA GLU A 377 1.60 -31.60 -14.18
C GLU A 377 0.33 -32.21 -13.58
N ILE A 378 -0.79 -31.48 -13.56
CA ILE A 378 -2.09 -32.00 -13.14
C ILE A 378 -2.50 -33.20 -14.03
N ASP A 379 -2.37 -33.08 -15.35
CA ASP A 379 -2.82 -34.10 -16.31
C ASP A 379 -1.96 -35.37 -16.30
N ARG A 380 -0.71 -35.31 -15.79
CA ARG A 380 0.17 -36.46 -15.63
C ARG A 380 -0.30 -37.44 -14.56
N ASP A 381 -1.02 -36.97 -13.55
CA ASP A 381 -1.58 -37.80 -12.49
C ASP A 381 -3.11 -37.91 -12.64
N ALA A 382 -3.61 -39.13 -12.86
CA ALA A 382 -5.04 -39.36 -13.07
C ALA A 382 -5.91 -38.96 -11.86
N ALA A 383 -5.38 -38.96 -10.65
CA ALA A 383 -6.09 -38.55 -9.45
C ALA A 383 -6.18 -37.00 -9.37
N LEU A 384 -5.09 -36.31 -9.72
CA LEU A 384 -5.07 -34.84 -9.82
C LEU A 384 -5.97 -34.38 -10.98
N ALA A 385 -5.83 -34.97 -12.16
CA ALA A 385 -6.66 -34.68 -13.33
C ALA A 385 -8.16 -34.85 -13.04
N GLY A 386 -8.52 -35.88 -12.28
CA GLY A 386 -9.91 -36.15 -11.89
C GLY A 386 -10.49 -35.11 -10.91
N ARG A 387 -9.64 -34.46 -10.09
CA ARG A 387 -10.07 -33.42 -9.13
C ARG A 387 -9.96 -32.01 -9.69
N TYR A 388 -8.91 -31.71 -10.40
CA TYR A 388 -8.49 -30.33 -10.70
C TYR A 388 -8.42 -30.00 -12.21
N GLY A 389 -8.48 -31.02 -13.09
CA GLY A 389 -8.17 -30.87 -14.51
C GLY A 389 -9.08 -29.91 -15.31
N THR A 390 -10.21 -29.48 -14.76
CA THR A 390 -11.15 -28.54 -15.42
C THR A 390 -11.21 -27.16 -14.73
N LEU A 391 -10.44 -26.94 -13.68
CA LEU A 391 -10.62 -25.73 -12.86
C LEU A 391 -10.18 -24.45 -13.59
N ILE A 392 -9.11 -24.50 -14.37
CA ILE A 392 -8.62 -23.36 -15.16
C ILE A 392 -9.67 -22.94 -16.21
N ASP A 393 -10.26 -23.91 -16.92
CA ASP A 393 -11.30 -23.63 -17.90
C ASP A 393 -12.57 -23.03 -17.24
N ARG A 394 -12.96 -23.57 -16.08
CA ARG A 394 -14.10 -23.05 -15.30
C ARG A 394 -13.84 -21.62 -14.81
N MET A 395 -12.61 -21.32 -14.34
CA MET A 395 -12.21 -19.96 -13.97
C MET A 395 -12.37 -19.01 -15.17
N ALA A 396 -11.94 -19.42 -16.36
CA ALA A 396 -12.09 -18.61 -17.56
C ALA A 396 -13.58 -18.34 -17.92
N GLU A 397 -14.47 -19.33 -17.78
CA GLU A 397 -15.90 -19.14 -17.96
C GLU A 397 -16.50 -18.13 -16.97
N LEU A 398 -16.02 -18.08 -15.71
CA LEU A 398 -16.44 -17.08 -14.74
C LEU A 398 -15.98 -15.68 -15.12
N GLN A 399 -14.74 -15.52 -15.60
CA GLN A 399 -14.26 -14.21 -16.07
C GLN A 399 -15.08 -13.69 -17.27
N ASP A 400 -15.51 -14.57 -18.18
CA ASP A 400 -16.40 -14.18 -19.27
C ASP A 400 -17.77 -13.70 -18.77
N ARG A 401 -18.35 -14.36 -17.75
CA ARG A 401 -19.59 -13.90 -17.09
C ARG A 401 -19.42 -12.52 -16.44
N LYS A 402 -18.30 -12.26 -15.76
CA LYS A 402 -17.97 -10.93 -15.19
C LYS A 402 -17.90 -9.85 -16.29
N ARG A 403 -17.35 -10.17 -17.45
CA ARG A 403 -17.25 -9.24 -18.60
C ARG A 403 -18.61 -8.77 -19.11
N GLU A 404 -19.68 -9.55 -18.96
CA GLU A 404 -21.05 -9.13 -19.30
C GLU A 404 -21.49 -7.89 -18.50
N GLN A 405 -20.92 -7.67 -17.32
CA GLN A 405 -21.19 -6.54 -16.44
C GLN A 405 -19.99 -5.57 -16.30
N ALA A 406 -19.09 -5.56 -17.28
CA ALA A 406 -17.89 -4.71 -17.26
C ALA A 406 -18.17 -3.23 -16.92
N PRO A 407 -19.24 -2.57 -17.41
CA PRO A 407 -19.54 -1.19 -17.00
C PRO A 407 -19.78 -1.02 -15.50
N GLY A 408 -20.34 -2.04 -14.83
CA GLY A 408 -20.61 -2.00 -13.39
C GLY A 408 -19.32 -1.94 -12.54
N PHE A 409 -18.27 -2.65 -12.99
CA PHE A 409 -16.97 -2.67 -12.31
C PHE A 409 -16.25 -1.30 -12.28
N GLY A 410 -16.58 -0.38 -13.19
CA GLY A 410 -16.07 0.99 -13.13
C GLY A 410 -17.06 1.97 -12.49
N ALA A 411 -18.34 1.89 -12.89
CA ALA A 411 -19.37 2.85 -12.49
C ALA A 411 -19.77 2.77 -11.01
N PHE A 412 -19.71 1.58 -10.40
CA PHE A 412 -20.16 1.34 -9.02
C PHE A 412 -19.01 1.08 -8.03
N LEU A 413 -17.77 1.38 -8.40
CA LEU A 413 -16.64 1.32 -7.46
C LEU A 413 -16.76 2.39 -6.38
N ALA A 414 -16.35 2.05 -5.16
CA ALA A 414 -16.18 2.94 -4.01
C ALA A 414 -17.39 3.83 -3.70
N MET A 415 -18.62 3.33 -3.89
CA MET A 415 -19.87 4.10 -3.63
C MET A 415 -20.12 4.36 -2.15
N THR A 416 -19.42 3.70 -1.25
CA THR A 416 -19.46 3.86 0.21
C THR A 416 -18.13 4.31 0.81
N SER A 417 -17.18 4.77 -0.03
CA SER A 417 -15.90 5.30 0.43
C SER A 417 -16.06 6.77 0.87
N PRO A 418 -15.74 7.13 2.12
CA PRO A 418 -15.85 8.50 2.60
C PRO A 418 -15.00 9.51 1.83
N ASP A 419 -13.85 9.05 1.32
CA ASP A 419 -12.86 9.91 0.64
C ASP A 419 -13.10 10.03 -0.87
N MET A 420 -13.86 9.09 -1.45
CA MET A 420 -14.05 8.99 -2.90
C MET A 420 -15.50 9.19 -3.36
N GLU A 421 -16.45 9.31 -2.45
CA GLU A 421 -17.86 9.48 -2.79
C GLU A 421 -18.46 10.73 -2.14
N SER A 422 -19.46 11.30 -2.80
CA SER A 422 -20.32 12.33 -2.21
C SER A 422 -20.99 11.78 -0.94
N ALA A 423 -20.81 12.48 0.20
CA ALA A 423 -21.42 12.09 1.46
C ALA A 423 -22.96 12.04 1.35
N THR A 424 -23.55 12.95 0.58
CA THR A 424 -24.99 12.94 0.29
C THR A 424 -25.42 11.70 -0.48
N LEU A 425 -24.65 11.24 -1.49
CA LEU A 425 -24.97 10.02 -2.25
C LEU A 425 -24.73 8.76 -1.42
N HIS A 426 -23.65 8.72 -0.64
CA HIS A 426 -23.38 7.60 0.25
C HIS A 426 -24.54 7.41 1.26
N ARG A 427 -24.91 8.49 1.97
CA ARG A 427 -26.08 8.46 2.88
C ARG A 427 -27.37 8.10 2.15
N ALA A 428 -27.55 8.55 0.91
CA ALA A 428 -28.75 8.19 0.14
C ALA A 428 -28.81 6.70 -0.18
N LEU A 429 -27.67 6.07 -0.46
CA LEU A 429 -27.61 4.62 -0.69
C LEU A 429 -27.98 3.84 0.59
N VAL A 430 -27.36 4.17 1.73
CA VAL A 430 -27.66 3.53 3.03
C VAL A 430 -29.11 3.80 3.47
N ALA A 431 -29.58 5.04 3.34
CA ALA A 431 -30.97 5.40 3.65
C ALA A 431 -31.98 4.63 2.77
N PHE A 432 -31.65 4.42 1.49
CA PHE A 432 -32.48 3.60 0.59
C PHE A 432 -32.54 2.15 1.06
N GLN A 433 -31.43 1.56 1.52
CA GLN A 433 -31.39 0.21 2.08
C GLN A 433 -32.26 0.11 3.34
N ILE A 434 -32.14 1.07 4.29
CA ILE A 434 -32.96 1.12 5.50
C ILE A 434 -34.45 1.21 5.16
N LEU A 435 -34.84 2.11 4.25
CA LEU A 435 -36.25 2.29 3.88
C LEU A 435 -36.81 1.05 3.16
N SER A 436 -36.01 0.39 2.32
CA SER A 436 -36.38 -0.84 1.61
C SER A 436 -36.55 -2.01 2.59
N ALA A 437 -35.64 -2.17 3.53
CA ALA A 437 -35.70 -3.20 4.57
C ALA A 437 -36.91 -3.00 5.51
N ARG A 438 -37.19 -1.75 5.92
CA ARG A 438 -38.43 -1.42 6.70
C ARG A 438 -39.67 -1.77 5.91
N GLN A 439 -39.73 -1.48 4.62
CA GLN A 439 -40.87 -1.80 3.76
C GLN A 439 -41.06 -3.32 3.61
N SER A 440 -39.99 -4.09 3.64
CA SER A 440 -40.00 -5.56 3.61
C SER A 440 -40.29 -6.19 4.96
N GLY A 441 -40.47 -5.39 6.04
CA GLY A 441 -40.81 -5.86 7.37
C GLY A 441 -39.61 -6.35 8.19
N ALA A 442 -38.42 -5.92 7.88
CA ALA A 442 -37.21 -6.22 8.66
C ALA A 442 -37.38 -5.72 10.13
N PRO A 443 -36.97 -6.51 11.12
CA PRO A 443 -37.05 -6.10 12.52
C PRO A 443 -36.04 -4.98 12.82
N PRO A 444 -36.30 -4.11 13.82
CA PRO A 444 -35.40 -2.99 14.14
C PRO A 444 -33.95 -3.39 14.38
N GLU A 445 -33.71 -4.54 15.00
CA GLU A 445 -32.39 -5.05 15.31
C GLU A 445 -31.54 -5.32 14.03
N ALA A 446 -32.20 -5.74 12.94
CA ALA A 446 -31.55 -5.96 11.64
C ALA A 446 -31.17 -4.65 10.93
N LEU A 447 -31.62 -3.49 11.43
CA LEU A 447 -31.38 -2.18 10.86
C LEU A 447 -30.30 -1.39 11.65
N GLU A 448 -29.94 -1.86 12.84
CA GLU A 448 -29.00 -1.14 13.72
C GLU A 448 -27.65 -0.88 13.00
N GLY A 449 -27.07 -1.87 12.35
CA GLY A 449 -25.82 -1.71 11.58
C GLY A 449 -25.93 -0.66 10.48
N LEU A 450 -27.02 -0.66 9.69
CA LEU A 450 -27.24 0.34 8.64
C LEU A 450 -27.44 1.75 9.21
N VAL A 451 -28.08 1.88 10.39
CA VAL A 451 -28.24 3.17 11.06
C VAL A 451 -26.92 3.69 11.61
N GLU A 452 -26.07 2.79 12.14
CA GLU A 452 -24.70 3.13 12.54
C GLU A 452 -23.87 3.57 11.33
N GLU A 453 -23.92 2.83 10.22
CA GLU A 453 -23.26 3.21 8.96
C GLU A 453 -23.73 4.59 8.49
N LEU A 454 -25.05 4.84 8.46
CA LEU A 454 -25.61 6.15 8.11
C LEU A 454 -25.05 7.29 8.99
N ARG A 455 -24.87 7.02 10.29
CA ARG A 455 -24.32 7.97 11.27
C ARG A 455 -22.82 8.19 11.07
N ALA A 456 -22.08 7.15 10.73
CA ALA A 456 -20.64 7.18 10.58
C ALA A 456 -20.17 7.96 9.34
N VAL A 457 -21.02 8.12 8.31
CA VAL A 457 -20.64 8.91 7.12
C VAL A 457 -20.32 10.35 7.54
N PRO A 458 -19.06 10.83 7.33
CA PRO A 458 -18.65 12.17 7.75
C PRO A 458 -19.35 13.25 6.94
N ASN A 459 -19.56 14.43 7.55
CA ASN A 459 -20.05 15.58 6.82
C ASN A 459 -18.95 16.14 5.92
N GLN A 460 -19.28 16.46 4.69
CA GLN A 460 -18.38 17.14 3.73
C GLN A 460 -18.82 18.59 3.54
N ALA A 461 -17.88 19.45 3.11
CA ALA A 461 -18.25 20.77 2.63
C ALA A 461 -19.19 20.65 1.42
N PRO A 462 -20.21 21.51 1.29
CA PRO A 462 -21.16 21.41 0.18
C PRO A 462 -20.52 21.47 -1.20
N GLU A 463 -19.42 22.23 -1.36
CA GLU A 463 -18.66 22.36 -2.59
C GLU A 463 -17.92 21.07 -2.95
N LEU A 464 -17.30 20.40 -1.97
CA LEU A 464 -16.63 19.10 -2.15
C LEU A 464 -17.65 18.00 -2.44
N ASP A 465 -18.73 17.94 -1.66
CA ASP A 465 -19.84 16.99 -1.84
C ASP A 465 -20.44 17.11 -3.26
N GLN A 466 -20.65 18.34 -3.74
CA GLN A 466 -21.11 18.58 -5.11
C GLN A 466 -20.11 18.10 -6.16
N ALA A 467 -18.83 18.41 -6.00
CA ALA A 467 -17.80 18.05 -6.97
C ALA A 467 -17.62 16.53 -7.08
N LEU A 468 -17.65 15.82 -5.95
CA LEU A 468 -17.63 14.34 -5.90
C LEU A 468 -18.89 13.74 -6.55
N MET A 469 -20.07 14.33 -6.31
CA MET A 469 -21.32 13.92 -6.97
C MET A 469 -21.26 14.12 -8.48
N GLU A 470 -20.71 15.25 -8.95
CA GLU A 470 -20.48 15.49 -10.37
C GLU A 470 -19.56 14.46 -10.99
N ALA A 471 -18.46 14.13 -10.29
CA ALA A 471 -17.54 13.09 -10.72
C ALA A 471 -18.25 11.74 -10.86
N ARG A 472 -19.08 11.34 -9.90
CA ARG A 472 -19.88 10.12 -9.99
C ARG A 472 -20.84 10.12 -11.19
N PHE A 473 -21.48 11.21 -11.49
CA PHE A 473 -22.35 11.29 -12.67
C PHE A 473 -21.57 11.19 -13.98
N ARG A 474 -20.34 11.71 -14.02
CA ARG A 474 -19.42 11.55 -15.15
C ARG A 474 -18.94 10.10 -15.30
N ASP A 475 -18.70 9.41 -14.17
CA ASP A 475 -18.36 7.97 -14.19
C ASP A 475 -19.50 7.15 -14.81
N PHE A 476 -20.76 7.40 -14.44
CA PHE A 476 -21.89 6.72 -15.06
C PHE A 476 -21.92 6.94 -16.58
N ALA A 477 -21.70 8.16 -17.05
CA ALA A 477 -21.67 8.48 -18.47
C ALA A 477 -20.47 7.79 -19.18
N LYS A 478 -19.32 7.78 -18.54
CA LYS A 478 -18.11 7.16 -19.09
C LYS A 478 -18.25 5.66 -19.31
N PHE A 479 -18.76 4.93 -18.31
CA PHE A 479 -18.80 3.45 -18.36
C PHE A 479 -20.04 2.91 -19.06
N TYR A 480 -21.19 3.57 -18.96
CA TYR A 480 -22.42 3.13 -19.62
C TYR A 480 -22.68 3.84 -20.97
N GLY A 481 -22.02 4.96 -21.23
CA GLY A 481 -22.23 5.83 -22.39
C GLY A 481 -23.24 6.94 -22.13
N ASP A 482 -23.05 8.12 -22.76
CA ASP A 482 -23.87 9.33 -22.57
C ASP A 482 -25.36 9.11 -22.84
N ASP A 483 -25.68 8.26 -23.82
CA ASP A 483 -27.06 7.97 -24.25
C ASP A 483 -27.72 6.82 -23.44
N ALA A 484 -27.03 6.26 -22.43
CA ALA A 484 -27.55 5.15 -21.65
C ALA A 484 -28.82 5.56 -20.86
N PRO A 485 -29.80 4.66 -20.74
CA PRO A 485 -31.02 4.93 -19.95
C PRO A 485 -30.74 5.32 -18.52
N LEU A 486 -29.70 4.76 -17.89
CA LEU A 486 -29.25 5.11 -16.56
C LEU A 486 -28.81 6.59 -16.47
N VAL A 487 -27.95 7.03 -17.39
CA VAL A 487 -27.44 8.43 -17.43
C VAL A 487 -28.57 9.39 -17.69
N ALA A 488 -29.45 9.09 -18.65
CA ALA A 488 -30.64 9.89 -18.94
C ALA A 488 -31.57 10.01 -17.73
N ALA A 489 -31.73 8.95 -16.93
CA ALA A 489 -32.56 8.95 -15.73
C ALA A 489 -31.91 9.76 -14.58
N VAL A 490 -30.60 9.63 -14.37
CA VAL A 490 -29.84 10.39 -13.36
C VAL A 490 -29.89 11.88 -13.64
N LEU A 491 -29.55 12.29 -14.86
CA LEU A 491 -29.45 13.70 -15.25
C LEU A 491 -30.83 14.35 -15.48
N ALA A 492 -31.84 13.59 -15.88
CA ALA A 492 -33.18 14.07 -16.17
C ALA A 492 -33.25 15.31 -17.10
N GLY A 493 -32.33 15.35 -18.10
CA GLY A 493 -32.21 16.43 -19.06
C GLY A 493 -31.46 17.68 -18.59
N GLN A 494 -30.82 17.64 -17.44
CA GLN A 494 -29.96 18.70 -16.92
C GLN A 494 -28.46 18.40 -17.26
N SER A 495 -27.59 19.43 -17.13
CA SER A 495 -26.16 19.17 -17.12
C SER A 495 -25.75 18.48 -15.80
N VAL A 496 -24.56 17.87 -15.79
CA VAL A 496 -23.96 17.21 -14.60
C VAL A 496 -23.91 18.19 -13.44
N GLU A 497 -23.36 19.40 -13.67
CA GLU A 497 -23.19 20.45 -12.66
C GLU A 497 -24.54 20.94 -12.10
N ALA A 498 -25.49 21.23 -12.99
CA ALA A 498 -26.81 21.70 -12.58
C ALA A 498 -27.57 20.63 -11.77
N LYS A 499 -27.39 19.37 -12.15
CA LYS A 499 -28.03 18.25 -11.44
C LYS A 499 -27.44 18.03 -10.05
N ALA A 500 -26.12 17.99 -9.91
CA ALA A 500 -25.43 17.85 -8.64
C ALA A 500 -25.77 19.00 -7.69
N ALA A 501 -25.64 20.26 -8.17
CA ALA A 501 -26.00 21.43 -7.38
C ALA A 501 -27.46 21.41 -6.91
N ALA A 502 -28.41 20.98 -7.75
CA ALA A 502 -29.80 20.86 -7.37
C ALA A 502 -30.04 19.80 -6.29
N VAL A 503 -29.35 18.65 -6.36
CA VAL A 503 -29.45 17.58 -5.36
C VAL A 503 -28.83 18.03 -4.04
N VAL A 504 -27.58 18.51 -4.03
CA VAL A 504 -26.89 18.95 -2.82
C VAL A 504 -27.67 20.07 -2.13
N SER A 505 -28.14 21.09 -2.84
CA SER A 505 -28.87 22.21 -2.24
C SER A 505 -30.26 21.89 -1.71
N SER A 506 -30.85 20.73 -2.02
CA SER A 506 -32.23 20.42 -1.68
C SER A 506 -32.46 19.09 -0.94
N SER A 507 -31.44 18.22 -0.87
CA SER A 507 -31.49 16.99 -0.08
C SER A 507 -31.34 17.27 1.41
N GLN A 508 -32.06 16.52 2.24
CA GLN A 508 -31.90 16.51 3.69
C GLN A 508 -30.80 15.53 4.18
N LEU A 509 -30.12 14.86 3.25
CA LEU A 509 -29.07 13.87 3.54
C LEU A 509 -27.65 14.47 3.57
N GLN A 510 -27.50 15.79 3.46
CA GLN A 510 -26.22 16.47 3.56
C GLN A 510 -25.56 16.38 4.94
N ASP A 511 -26.38 16.40 5.99
CA ASP A 511 -25.96 16.38 7.38
C ASP A 511 -26.32 15.04 8.03
N SER A 512 -25.36 14.38 8.68
CA SER A 512 -25.53 13.06 9.28
C SER A 512 -26.62 13.04 10.35
N ALA A 513 -26.65 14.02 11.26
CA ALA A 513 -27.64 14.05 12.34
C ALA A 513 -29.07 14.26 11.80
N THR A 514 -29.20 15.11 10.77
CA THR A 514 -30.47 15.34 10.08
C THR A 514 -30.92 14.09 9.33
N ALA A 515 -29.98 13.39 8.65
CA ALA A 515 -30.26 12.15 7.93
C ALA A 515 -30.79 11.06 8.88
N VAL A 516 -30.08 10.79 9.99
CA VAL A 516 -30.49 9.79 10.99
C VAL A 516 -31.84 10.12 11.57
N SER A 517 -32.04 11.35 12.07
CA SER A 517 -33.33 11.74 12.69
C SER A 517 -34.48 11.70 11.68
N GLY A 518 -34.27 12.14 10.45
CA GLY A 518 -35.32 12.20 9.42
C GLY A 518 -35.71 10.81 8.88
N ILE A 519 -34.76 9.86 8.85
CA ILE A 519 -35.08 8.45 8.56
C ILE A 519 -35.84 7.80 9.69
N ASP A 520 -35.51 8.13 10.96
CA ASP A 520 -36.17 7.54 12.13
C ASP A 520 -37.58 8.04 12.32
N ASP A 521 -37.83 9.34 12.19
CA ASP A 521 -39.15 9.95 12.34
C ASP A 521 -40.02 9.90 11.07
N GLY A 522 -39.44 9.45 9.95
CA GLY A 522 -40.11 9.32 8.65
C GLY A 522 -40.30 10.64 7.89
N SER A 523 -39.64 11.73 8.30
CA SER A 523 -39.68 12.99 7.58
C SER A 523 -38.86 12.96 6.28
N ILE A 524 -37.79 12.12 6.21
CA ILE A 524 -37.06 11.80 4.99
C ILE A 524 -37.67 10.53 4.38
N GLY A 525 -38.16 10.64 3.17
CA GLY A 525 -38.73 9.55 2.39
C GLY A 525 -38.26 9.54 0.97
N ILE A 526 -38.79 8.61 0.17
CA ILE A 526 -38.40 8.32 -1.20
C ILE A 526 -38.47 9.53 -2.16
N THR A 527 -39.04 10.66 -1.72
CA THR A 527 -39.13 11.92 -2.48
C THR A 527 -37.91 12.83 -2.29
N ASP A 528 -36.99 12.49 -1.38
CA ASP A 528 -35.74 13.22 -1.26
C ASP A 528 -34.96 13.16 -2.58
N PRO A 529 -34.37 14.28 -3.04
CA PRO A 529 -33.68 14.36 -4.32
C PRO A 529 -32.52 13.35 -4.47
N ALA A 530 -31.74 13.11 -3.40
CA ALA A 530 -30.62 12.16 -3.44
C ALA A 530 -31.10 10.70 -3.52
N LEU A 531 -32.20 10.34 -2.80
CA LEU A 531 -32.88 9.06 -2.97
C LEU A 531 -33.45 8.88 -4.38
N GLY A 532 -33.84 9.97 -5.04
CA GLY A 532 -34.21 10.00 -6.44
C GLY A 532 -33.06 9.55 -7.38
N ILE A 533 -31.83 9.96 -7.08
CA ILE A 533 -30.64 9.52 -7.83
C ILE A 533 -30.40 8.03 -7.65
N VAL A 534 -30.42 7.53 -6.40
CA VAL A 534 -30.24 6.08 -6.12
C VAL A 534 -31.24 5.25 -6.93
N ARG A 535 -32.51 5.66 -6.95
CA ARG A 535 -33.53 4.97 -7.74
C ARG A 535 -33.28 4.98 -9.23
N SER A 536 -32.61 6.01 -9.75
CA SER A 536 -32.34 6.15 -11.18
C SER A 536 -31.33 5.13 -11.68
N TYR A 537 -30.36 4.73 -10.86
CA TYR A 537 -29.35 3.71 -11.22
C TYR A 537 -29.63 2.32 -10.62
N LEU A 538 -30.62 2.20 -9.74
CA LEU A 538 -30.87 0.99 -8.96
C LEU A 538 -30.97 -0.30 -9.76
N SER A 539 -31.64 -0.29 -10.91
CA SER A 539 -31.79 -1.50 -11.74
C SER A 539 -30.47 -1.99 -12.30
N ALA A 540 -29.58 -1.08 -12.70
CA ALA A 540 -28.24 -1.43 -13.20
C ALA A 540 -27.36 -1.92 -12.04
N PHE A 541 -27.44 -1.27 -10.89
CA PHE A 541 -26.71 -1.67 -9.69
C PHE A 541 -27.11 -3.07 -9.21
N ILE A 542 -28.43 -3.37 -9.14
CA ILE A 542 -28.90 -4.70 -8.75
C ILE A 542 -28.43 -5.77 -9.77
N ALA A 543 -28.48 -5.49 -11.08
CA ALA A 543 -28.00 -6.43 -12.08
C ALA A 543 -26.51 -6.72 -11.94
N PHE A 544 -25.71 -5.70 -11.64
CA PHE A 544 -24.28 -5.85 -11.33
C PHE A 544 -24.07 -6.69 -10.07
N GLN A 545 -24.75 -6.33 -8.97
CA GLN A 545 -24.63 -7.04 -7.69
C GLN A 545 -25.06 -8.51 -7.77
N GLN A 546 -26.03 -8.84 -8.60
CA GLN A 546 -26.43 -10.22 -8.82
C GLN A 546 -25.29 -11.06 -9.43
N VAL A 547 -24.62 -10.53 -10.44
CA VAL A 547 -23.45 -11.22 -11.04
C VAL A 547 -22.32 -11.35 -10.03
N VAL A 548 -22.01 -10.28 -9.27
CA VAL A 548 -21.00 -10.32 -8.21
C VAL A 548 -21.33 -11.41 -7.17
N ALA A 549 -22.57 -11.43 -6.67
CA ALA A 549 -23.02 -12.38 -5.66
C ALA A 549 -23.02 -13.85 -6.14
N GLU A 550 -23.23 -14.07 -7.43
CA GLU A 550 -23.21 -15.43 -8.03
C GLU A 550 -21.78 -15.89 -8.37
N VAL A 551 -20.94 -14.99 -8.89
CA VAL A 551 -19.64 -15.37 -9.47
C VAL A 551 -18.53 -15.41 -8.43
N PHE A 552 -18.45 -14.44 -7.51
CA PHE A 552 -17.32 -14.33 -6.57
C PHE A 552 -17.17 -15.53 -5.63
N PRO A 553 -18.25 -16.10 -5.04
CA PRO A 553 -18.09 -17.30 -4.20
C PRO A 553 -17.59 -18.53 -4.98
N GLU A 554 -18.00 -18.68 -6.26
CA GLU A 554 -17.51 -19.77 -7.10
C GLU A 554 -16.06 -19.54 -7.53
N GLU A 555 -15.68 -18.30 -7.84
CA GLU A 555 -14.31 -17.88 -8.14
C GLU A 555 -13.37 -18.18 -6.97
N GLU A 556 -13.74 -17.79 -5.75
CA GLU A 556 -12.98 -18.04 -4.52
C GLU A 556 -12.83 -19.55 -4.25
N GLN A 557 -13.88 -20.33 -4.45
CA GLN A 557 -13.81 -21.77 -4.31
C GLN A 557 -12.84 -22.39 -5.31
N ILE A 558 -12.91 -22.01 -6.59
CA ILE A 558 -11.99 -22.53 -7.62
C ILE A 558 -10.55 -22.09 -7.31
N ALA A 559 -10.33 -20.85 -6.90
CA ALA A 559 -9.02 -20.37 -6.51
C ALA A 559 -8.43 -21.18 -5.34
N SER A 560 -9.26 -21.54 -4.35
CA SER A 560 -8.84 -22.39 -3.23
C SER A 560 -8.48 -23.82 -3.69
N GLU A 561 -9.26 -24.41 -4.60
CA GLU A 561 -8.97 -25.74 -5.17
C GLU A 561 -7.68 -25.72 -6.03
N LEU A 562 -7.46 -24.64 -6.82
CA LEU A 562 -6.21 -24.44 -7.57
C LEU A 562 -5.01 -24.24 -6.63
N GLY A 563 -5.20 -23.56 -5.51
CA GLY A 563 -4.18 -23.41 -4.47
C GLY A 563 -3.76 -24.74 -3.86
N ARG A 564 -4.73 -25.61 -3.53
CA ARG A 564 -4.47 -26.99 -3.09
C ARG A 564 -3.73 -27.80 -4.16
N ALA A 565 -4.17 -27.70 -5.41
CA ALA A 565 -3.51 -28.39 -6.53
C ALA A 565 -2.06 -27.97 -6.69
N ARG A 566 -1.76 -26.66 -6.59
CA ARG A 566 -0.39 -26.12 -6.66
C ARG A 566 0.49 -26.68 -5.53
N PHE A 567 -0.05 -26.71 -4.31
CA PHE A 567 0.67 -27.26 -3.18
C PHE A 567 0.92 -28.78 -3.33
N GLU A 568 -0.04 -29.55 -3.86
CA GLU A 568 0.14 -30.97 -4.16
C GLU A 568 1.18 -31.22 -5.27
N VAL A 569 1.28 -30.30 -6.27
CA VAL A 569 2.22 -30.43 -7.40
C VAL A 569 3.62 -29.93 -7.04
N TYR A 570 3.74 -28.76 -6.43
CA TYR A 570 5.00 -28.07 -6.24
C TYR A 570 5.50 -28.04 -4.80
N GLY A 571 4.67 -28.46 -3.82
CA GLY A 571 5.02 -28.37 -2.41
C GLY A 571 5.31 -26.93 -1.98
N THR A 572 6.47 -26.73 -1.35
CA THR A 572 6.95 -25.43 -0.84
C THR A 572 7.97 -24.75 -1.75
N ASP A 573 8.22 -25.31 -2.95
CA ASP A 573 9.21 -24.76 -3.90
C ASP A 573 8.73 -23.43 -4.54
N VAL A 574 7.43 -23.17 -4.47
CA VAL A 574 6.79 -21.93 -4.92
C VAL A 574 6.24 -21.19 -3.71
N PRO A 575 6.64 -19.95 -3.45
CA PRO A 575 6.06 -19.19 -2.35
C PRO A 575 4.57 -18.89 -2.62
N PRO A 576 3.72 -18.81 -1.57
CA PRO A 576 2.34 -18.35 -1.72
C PRO A 576 2.30 -16.85 -2.00
N ASP A 577 1.18 -16.39 -2.55
CA ASP A 577 0.92 -14.96 -2.65
C ASP A 577 1.07 -14.26 -1.29
N ALA A 578 1.47 -12.98 -1.33
CA ALA A 578 1.55 -12.14 -0.15
C ALA A 578 0.14 -11.91 0.43
N THR A 579 0.05 -11.83 1.75
CA THR A 579 -1.23 -11.75 2.51
C THR A 579 -1.11 -10.86 3.74
N PHE A 580 -0.25 -9.85 3.68
CA PHE A 580 0.11 -8.99 4.80
C PHE A 580 0.59 -9.78 6.04
N SER A 581 1.23 -10.91 5.81
CA SER A 581 1.86 -11.76 6.82
C SER A 581 3.37 -11.75 6.67
N LEU A 582 4.07 -12.01 7.77
CA LEU A 582 5.53 -11.90 7.82
C LEU A 582 6.21 -12.84 6.82
N ARG A 583 7.11 -12.30 6.02
CA ARG A 583 7.89 -12.99 5.00
C ARG A 583 9.37 -12.66 5.12
N ILE A 584 10.18 -13.55 4.58
CA ILE A 584 11.57 -13.30 4.26
C ILE A 584 11.74 -13.26 2.75
N ALA A 585 12.34 -12.19 2.24
CA ALA A 585 12.68 -12.05 0.84
C ALA A 585 14.18 -11.80 0.71
N ASP A 586 14.80 -12.34 -0.34
CA ASP A 586 16.23 -12.29 -0.56
C ASP A 586 16.59 -11.65 -1.90
N GLY A 587 17.77 -11.05 -1.96
CA GLY A 587 18.30 -10.45 -3.17
C GLY A 587 19.76 -10.03 -3.01
N ALA A 588 20.23 -9.26 -3.96
CA ALA A 588 21.56 -8.66 -3.91
C ALA A 588 21.49 -7.17 -4.29
N VAL A 589 22.35 -6.38 -3.67
CA VAL A 589 22.57 -4.98 -4.06
C VAL A 589 23.00 -4.93 -5.52
N GLY A 590 22.42 -4.07 -6.34
CA GLY A 590 22.84 -3.98 -7.73
C GLY A 590 22.02 -3.03 -8.58
N GLY A 591 22.70 -2.20 -9.34
CA GLY A 591 22.09 -1.36 -10.37
C GLY A 591 21.41 -2.17 -11.47
N TYR A 592 20.80 -1.49 -12.44
CA TYR A 592 20.08 -2.14 -13.53
C TYR A 592 20.15 -1.33 -14.84
N ALA A 593 19.84 -2.00 -15.95
CA ALA A 593 19.78 -1.32 -17.25
C ALA A 593 18.58 -0.36 -17.27
N TYR A 594 18.84 0.92 -17.52
CA TYR A 594 17.84 1.98 -17.45
C TYR A 594 18.02 2.98 -18.58
N ASN A 595 16.99 3.20 -19.38
CA ASN A 595 16.98 4.20 -20.47
C ASN A 595 18.21 4.16 -21.39
N GLY A 596 18.72 2.95 -21.71
CA GLY A 596 19.89 2.76 -22.57
C GLY A 596 21.24 3.04 -21.88
N THR A 597 21.23 3.21 -20.55
CA THR A 597 22.39 3.34 -19.65
C THR A 597 22.24 2.42 -18.45
N GLN A 598 22.94 2.72 -17.37
CA GLN A 598 22.85 1.99 -16.10
C GLN A 598 22.37 2.92 -14.99
N ALA A 599 21.34 2.52 -14.24
CA ALA A 599 21.06 3.09 -12.93
C ALA A 599 22.11 2.56 -11.95
N PRO A 600 22.73 3.42 -11.10
CA PRO A 600 23.75 2.98 -10.14
C PRO A 600 23.14 2.15 -9.02
N ALA A 601 23.96 1.30 -8.36
CA ALA A 601 23.53 0.57 -7.18
C ALA A 601 23.23 1.52 -5.99
N PHE A 602 24.02 2.60 -5.87
CA PHE A 602 23.90 3.60 -4.79
C PHE A 602 23.72 5.01 -5.35
N THR A 603 22.96 5.82 -4.64
CA THR A 603 22.99 7.29 -4.72
C THR A 603 23.79 7.83 -3.53
N THR A 604 24.14 9.11 -3.55
CA THR A 604 24.86 9.76 -2.45
C THR A 604 24.25 11.12 -2.12
N MET A 605 24.61 11.69 -0.98
CA MET A 605 24.15 13.02 -0.60
C MET A 605 24.55 14.14 -1.57
N PHE A 606 25.59 13.92 -2.41
CA PHE A 606 25.87 14.84 -3.52
C PHE A 606 24.66 15.01 -4.44
N GLY A 607 23.96 13.93 -4.75
CA GLY A 607 22.81 13.95 -5.64
C GLY A 607 21.60 14.67 -5.04
N LEU A 608 21.38 14.60 -3.74
CA LEU A 608 20.36 15.37 -3.04
C LEU A 608 20.50 16.87 -3.31
N TYR A 609 21.71 17.41 -3.09
CA TYR A 609 21.99 18.83 -3.33
C TYR A 609 22.00 19.17 -4.83
N ASP A 610 22.46 18.27 -5.69
CA ASP A 610 22.41 18.47 -7.14
C ASP A 610 20.96 18.61 -7.62
N ARG A 611 20.06 17.74 -7.16
CA ARG A 611 18.61 17.82 -7.44
C ARG A 611 18.01 19.13 -6.95
N HIS A 612 18.26 19.49 -5.69
CA HIS A 612 17.76 20.74 -5.12
C HIS A 612 18.16 21.96 -5.97
N PHE A 613 19.44 22.08 -6.37
CA PHE A 613 19.91 23.21 -7.15
C PHE A 613 19.48 23.17 -8.62
N SER A 614 19.31 21.97 -9.20
CA SER A 614 18.88 21.80 -10.57
C SER A 614 17.40 22.12 -10.76
N HIS A 615 16.59 21.88 -9.71
CA HIS A 615 15.15 22.16 -9.66
C HIS A 615 14.82 23.40 -8.78
N ALA A 616 15.70 24.37 -8.73
CA ALA A 616 15.55 25.55 -7.88
C ALA A 616 14.23 26.29 -8.16
N GLY A 617 13.40 26.38 -7.13
CA GLY A 617 12.08 27.03 -7.17
C GLY A 617 10.90 26.07 -7.34
N GLU A 618 11.13 24.77 -7.40
CA GLU A 618 10.09 23.75 -7.35
C GLU A 618 10.02 23.19 -5.92
N ASP A 619 8.82 23.14 -5.35
CA ASP A 619 8.61 22.77 -3.94
C ASP A 619 9.00 21.32 -3.65
N ASP A 620 8.77 20.38 -4.57
CA ASP A 620 9.08 18.96 -4.42
C ASP A 620 10.59 18.69 -4.19
N TRP A 621 11.47 19.58 -4.69
CA TRP A 621 12.92 19.49 -4.52
C TRP A 621 13.49 20.54 -3.57
N ALA A 622 12.64 21.20 -2.76
CA ALA A 622 13.09 22.15 -1.77
C ALA A 622 13.64 21.44 -0.52
N LEU A 623 14.89 21.77 -0.13
CA LEU A 623 15.47 21.27 1.11
C LEU A 623 15.06 22.13 2.30
N PRO A 624 14.83 21.53 3.48
CA PRO A 624 14.67 22.26 4.73
C PRO A 624 15.91 23.13 5.06
N PRO A 625 15.75 24.26 5.73
CA PRO A 625 16.86 25.17 6.04
C PRO A 625 18.03 24.48 6.78
N ARG A 626 17.77 23.57 7.73
CA ARG A 626 18.82 22.86 8.46
C ARG A 626 19.72 22.03 7.55
N TRP A 627 19.18 21.43 6.49
CA TRP A 627 19.94 20.68 5.50
C TRP A 627 20.86 21.59 4.67
N LEU A 628 20.42 22.82 4.37
CA LEU A 628 21.25 23.80 3.66
C LEU A 628 22.39 24.31 4.54
N ASP A 629 22.12 24.51 5.83
CA ASP A 629 23.11 24.98 6.81
C ASP A 629 24.16 23.89 7.12
N ALA A 630 23.75 22.62 7.28
CA ALA A 630 24.63 21.48 7.55
C ALA A 630 25.50 21.03 6.37
N ARG A 631 25.24 21.51 5.14
CA ARG A 631 25.90 21.03 3.91
C ARG A 631 27.41 20.97 3.97
N SER A 632 28.05 21.91 4.67
CA SER A 632 29.54 21.98 4.75
C SER A 632 30.11 21.01 5.77
N GLU A 633 29.31 20.42 6.62
CA GLU A 633 29.71 19.50 7.69
C GLU A 633 29.44 18.04 7.31
N LEU A 634 28.45 17.80 6.43
CA LEU A 634 28.10 16.50 5.89
C LEU A 634 29.21 15.88 5.02
N GLU A 635 29.44 14.57 5.18
CA GLU A 635 30.21 13.78 4.23
C GLU A 635 29.34 13.46 2.99
N LEU A 636 29.39 14.34 1.99
CA LEU A 636 28.49 14.26 0.81
C LEU A 636 28.67 12.98 -0.03
N SER A 637 29.74 12.21 0.16
CA SER A 637 29.94 10.92 -0.49
C SER A 637 29.24 9.76 0.21
N THR A 638 28.64 9.98 1.39
CA THR A 638 27.85 8.99 2.10
C THR A 638 26.74 8.49 1.21
N PRO A 639 26.61 7.15 1.02
CA PRO A 639 25.49 6.54 0.32
C PRO A 639 24.16 6.94 0.94
N MET A 640 23.18 7.31 0.11
CA MET A 640 21.90 7.82 0.59
C MET A 640 20.76 6.82 0.37
N ASN A 641 20.60 6.37 -0.86
CA ASN A 641 19.69 5.28 -1.19
C ASN A 641 20.43 4.22 -2.02
N PHE A 642 20.03 2.99 -1.87
CA PHE A 642 20.50 1.91 -2.72
C PHE A 642 19.34 1.07 -3.26
N VAL A 643 19.64 0.29 -4.31
CA VAL A 643 18.66 -0.64 -4.89
C VAL A 643 19.16 -2.07 -4.82
N SER A 644 18.23 -2.98 -4.62
CA SER A 644 18.50 -4.42 -4.62
C SER A 644 17.46 -5.20 -5.41
N THR A 645 17.81 -6.45 -5.72
CA THR A 645 16.90 -7.38 -6.42
C THR A 645 15.93 -8.08 -5.46
N VAL A 646 15.73 -7.59 -4.24
CA VAL A 646 14.78 -8.21 -3.32
C VAL A 646 13.36 -7.98 -3.82
N ASP A 647 12.57 -9.04 -3.75
CA ASP A 647 11.16 -9.04 -4.11
C ASP A 647 10.33 -8.37 -3.02
N ILE A 648 9.72 -7.23 -3.33
CA ILE A 648 8.86 -6.47 -2.42
C ILE A 648 7.55 -6.07 -3.09
N ILE A 649 6.57 -5.76 -2.26
CA ILE A 649 5.29 -5.11 -2.64
C ILE A 649 4.88 -4.13 -1.53
N GLY A 650 3.84 -3.32 -1.77
CA GLY A 650 3.25 -2.47 -0.74
C GLY A 650 2.97 -3.25 0.55
N GLY A 651 3.20 -2.63 1.72
CA GLY A 651 3.23 -3.30 3.03
C GLY A 651 4.65 -3.62 3.52
N ASN A 652 5.63 -3.79 2.60
CA ASN A 652 7.05 -3.88 2.98
C ASN A 652 7.65 -2.54 3.40
N SER A 653 6.96 -1.42 3.18
CA SER A 653 7.40 -0.12 3.68
C SER A 653 7.75 -0.19 5.16
N GLY A 654 8.98 0.26 5.55
CA GLY A 654 9.49 0.20 6.91
C GLY A 654 10.16 -1.13 7.30
N SER A 655 10.15 -2.14 6.41
CA SER A 655 10.90 -3.37 6.67
C SER A 655 12.40 -3.09 6.76
N PRO A 656 13.10 -3.70 7.73
CA PRO A 656 14.55 -3.65 7.79
C PRO A 656 15.13 -4.39 6.58
N VAL A 657 16.15 -3.79 5.98
CA VAL A 657 17.05 -4.46 5.04
C VAL A 657 18.27 -4.90 5.83
N LEU A 658 18.54 -6.19 5.81
CA LEU A 658 19.52 -6.85 6.67
C LEU A 658 20.60 -7.51 5.83
N ASP A 659 21.81 -7.57 6.35
CA ASP A 659 22.88 -8.39 5.83
C ASP A 659 22.73 -9.87 6.27
N ALA A 660 23.77 -10.69 6.01
CA ALA A 660 23.78 -12.11 6.37
C ALA A 660 23.84 -12.39 7.90
N ASP A 661 24.33 -11.43 8.67
CA ASP A 661 24.44 -11.52 10.14
C ASP A 661 23.20 -10.96 10.87
N LEU A 662 22.19 -10.53 10.10
CA LEU A 662 20.99 -9.83 10.55
C LEU A 662 21.32 -8.51 11.25
N GLU A 663 22.19 -7.71 10.64
CA GLU A 663 22.44 -6.32 10.99
C GLU A 663 21.75 -5.38 9.99
N VAL A 664 21.26 -4.24 10.48
CA VAL A 664 20.49 -3.27 9.65
C VAL A 664 21.46 -2.53 8.73
N VAL A 665 21.28 -2.72 7.43
CA VAL A 665 21.99 -1.98 6.37
C VAL A 665 21.11 -0.91 5.73
N GLY A 666 19.82 -0.88 6.08
CA GLY A 666 18.88 0.14 5.61
C GLY A 666 17.43 -0.18 5.95
N VAL A 667 16.52 0.69 5.50
CA VAL A 667 15.07 0.51 5.57
C VAL A 667 14.46 0.68 4.17
N VAL A 668 13.71 -0.32 3.73
CA VAL A 668 13.06 -0.26 2.41
C VAL A 668 11.85 0.67 2.47
N PHE A 669 11.64 1.48 1.42
CA PHE A 669 10.54 2.43 1.37
C PHE A 669 9.80 2.48 0.04
N ASP A 670 10.39 1.98 -1.06
CA ASP A 670 9.82 2.08 -2.39
C ASP A 670 10.33 0.96 -3.30
N GLY A 671 9.78 0.87 -4.51
CA GLY A 671 10.28 0.11 -5.63
C GLY A 671 10.51 1.00 -6.85
N ASN A 672 11.26 0.52 -7.85
CA ASN A 672 11.32 1.21 -9.13
C ASN A 672 10.02 0.99 -9.93
N ILE A 673 9.78 1.79 -10.99
CA ILE A 673 8.56 1.68 -11.80
C ILE A 673 8.44 0.30 -12.47
N GLU A 674 9.56 -0.31 -12.80
CA GLU A 674 9.65 -1.63 -13.41
C GLU A 674 9.30 -2.76 -12.42
N SER A 675 9.21 -2.48 -11.11
CA SER A 675 8.77 -3.44 -10.10
C SER A 675 7.26 -3.55 -9.97
N LEU A 676 6.48 -2.57 -10.44
CA LEU A 676 5.03 -2.53 -10.28
C LEU A 676 4.29 -3.75 -10.86
N PRO A 677 4.73 -4.37 -11.99
CA PRO A 677 4.21 -5.66 -12.43
C PRO A 677 4.42 -6.81 -11.43
N GLY A 678 5.24 -6.60 -10.38
CA GLY A 678 5.50 -7.51 -9.27
C GLY A 678 4.26 -7.99 -8.53
N GLU A 679 3.16 -7.27 -8.64
CA GLU A 679 1.82 -7.73 -8.25
C GLU A 679 1.47 -9.09 -8.89
N TYR A 680 1.85 -9.30 -10.15
CA TYR A 680 1.48 -10.46 -10.96
C TYR A 680 2.64 -11.36 -11.35
N ILE A 681 3.84 -10.82 -11.42
CA ILE A 681 5.05 -11.53 -11.82
C ILE A 681 6.28 -10.83 -11.27
N TYR A 682 7.20 -11.57 -10.64
CA TYR A 682 8.48 -11.04 -10.23
C TYR A 682 9.52 -11.21 -11.32
N LEU A 683 10.16 -10.12 -11.74
CA LEU A 683 11.16 -10.08 -12.82
C LEU A 683 12.50 -9.57 -12.27
N PRO A 684 13.40 -10.43 -11.78
CA PRO A 684 14.65 -10.01 -11.13
C PRO A 684 15.57 -9.19 -12.04
N GLU A 685 15.37 -9.26 -13.36
CA GLU A 685 16.12 -8.46 -14.34
C GLU A 685 15.80 -6.97 -14.23
N PHE A 686 14.60 -6.61 -13.80
CA PHE A 686 14.07 -5.24 -13.81
C PHE A 686 13.62 -4.74 -12.43
N ASN A 687 13.02 -5.61 -11.60
CA ASN A 687 12.53 -5.24 -10.29
C ASN A 687 13.67 -4.80 -9.38
N ARG A 688 13.50 -3.64 -8.73
CA ARG A 688 14.41 -3.17 -7.68
C ARG A 688 13.60 -2.64 -6.52
N SER A 689 13.94 -3.11 -5.32
CA SER A 689 13.58 -2.42 -4.07
C SER A 689 14.44 -1.16 -3.93
N VAL A 690 13.89 -0.09 -3.38
CA VAL A 690 14.61 1.15 -3.08
C VAL A 690 14.67 1.32 -1.58
N THR A 691 15.88 1.50 -1.05
CA THR A 691 16.19 1.45 0.38
C THR A 691 16.90 2.73 0.82
N VAL A 692 16.53 3.27 1.98
CA VAL A 692 17.33 4.29 2.68
C VAL A 692 18.55 3.60 3.29
N ASP A 693 19.75 4.04 2.97
CA ASP A 693 20.99 3.47 3.48
C ASP A 693 21.18 3.80 4.97
N ALA A 694 21.54 2.82 5.78
CA ALA A 694 21.76 2.99 7.22
C ALA A 694 22.81 4.05 7.53
N ARG A 695 23.84 4.18 6.67
CA ARG A 695 24.88 5.21 6.79
C ARG A 695 24.31 6.63 6.62
N ALA A 696 23.34 6.81 5.72
CA ALA A 696 22.67 8.11 5.56
C ALA A 696 21.80 8.46 6.77
N ILE A 697 21.15 7.45 7.37
CA ILE A 697 20.38 7.66 8.60
C ILE A 697 21.31 8.13 9.73
N LEU A 698 22.42 7.42 9.95
CA LEU A 698 23.39 7.77 10.99
C LEU A 698 24.01 9.15 10.77
N GLU A 699 24.45 9.46 9.54
CA GLU A 699 25.02 10.77 9.17
C GLU A 699 24.01 11.92 9.37
N ALA A 700 22.73 11.68 8.99
CA ALA A 700 21.69 12.68 9.20
C ALA A 700 21.40 12.93 10.69
N LEU A 701 21.32 11.86 11.50
CA LEU A 701 21.10 11.96 12.95
C LEU A 701 22.23 12.71 13.64
N ASP A 702 23.49 12.40 13.31
CA ASP A 702 24.70 13.01 13.88
C ASP A 702 24.83 14.48 13.45
N VAL A 703 24.85 14.76 12.13
CA VAL A 703 25.27 16.06 11.60
C VAL A 703 24.12 17.05 11.41
N VAL A 704 22.91 16.57 11.04
CA VAL A 704 21.79 17.45 10.69
C VAL A 704 20.84 17.65 11.86
N TYR A 705 20.61 16.59 12.64
CA TYR A 705 19.62 16.59 13.71
C TYR A 705 20.22 16.68 15.11
N ASP A 706 21.57 16.56 15.27
CA ASP A 706 22.28 16.66 16.56
C ASP A 706 21.71 15.64 17.59
N MET A 707 21.52 14.38 17.13
CA MET A 707 20.93 13.29 17.92
C MET A 707 21.96 12.23 18.32
N ASP A 708 23.05 12.65 18.96
CA ASP A 708 24.16 11.80 19.39
C ASP A 708 23.70 10.63 20.29
N ARG A 709 22.70 10.86 21.16
CA ARG A 709 22.14 9.82 22.01
C ARG A 709 21.53 8.68 21.19
N LEU A 710 20.85 9.01 20.07
CA LEU A 710 20.20 8.01 19.22
C LEU A 710 21.23 7.27 18.37
N VAL A 711 22.23 7.99 17.83
CA VAL A 711 23.38 7.38 17.14
C VAL A 711 24.11 6.41 18.07
N HIS A 712 24.31 6.80 19.33
CA HIS A 712 24.94 5.93 20.33
C HIS A 712 24.12 4.65 20.57
N GLU A 713 22.81 4.78 20.76
CA GLU A 713 21.91 3.65 20.99
C GLU A 713 21.90 2.69 19.80
N LEU A 714 21.79 3.21 18.56
CA LEU A 714 21.77 2.40 17.32
C LEU A 714 23.09 1.65 17.10
N THR A 715 24.23 2.26 17.45
CA THR A 715 25.55 1.69 17.17
C THR A 715 26.12 0.84 18.31
N THR A 716 25.65 1.01 19.55
CA THR A 716 26.18 0.29 20.73
C THR A 716 25.13 -0.56 21.45
N GLY A 717 23.85 -0.26 21.26
CA GLY A 717 22.75 -0.84 22.03
C GLY A 717 22.61 -0.25 23.45
N GLU A 718 23.36 0.80 23.80
CA GLU A 718 23.29 1.41 25.12
C GLU A 718 22.38 2.65 25.08
N LEU A 719 21.37 2.69 25.94
CA LEU A 719 20.44 3.81 26.06
C LEU A 719 21.06 4.96 26.83
N LEU A 720 21.14 6.14 26.21
CA LEU A 720 21.40 7.42 26.89
C LEU A 720 20.09 8.22 26.96
N GLU A 721 19.75 8.70 28.15
CA GLU A 721 18.44 9.33 28.38
C GLU A 721 18.36 10.76 27.80
N THR A 722 19.50 11.44 27.60
CA THR A 722 19.58 12.85 27.17
C THR A 722 20.77 13.07 26.25
N GLU A 723 20.70 14.08 25.34
CA GLU A 723 21.85 14.52 24.53
C GLU A 723 23.03 14.97 25.41
N ALA A 724 22.78 15.66 26.51
CA ALA A 724 23.85 16.04 27.45
C ALA A 724 24.63 14.84 28.04
N ALA A 725 24.00 13.64 28.08
CA ALA A 725 24.69 12.41 28.47
C ALA A 725 25.57 11.88 27.32
N ALA A 726 25.17 12.06 26.08
CA ALA A 726 25.93 11.70 24.88
C ALA A 726 27.17 12.60 24.75
N ASP A 727 27.04 13.93 24.90
CA ASP A 727 28.14 14.89 24.96
C ASP A 727 29.16 14.51 26.02
N ALA A 728 28.70 14.14 27.24
CA ALA A 728 29.56 13.75 28.33
C ALA A 728 30.29 12.41 28.10
N ALA A 729 29.73 11.52 27.25
CA ALA A 729 30.35 10.28 26.84
C ALA A 729 31.43 10.50 25.75
N GLY A 730 31.50 11.69 25.14
CA GLY A 730 32.53 12.11 24.19
C GLY A 730 32.18 11.82 22.74
N ARG A 731 30.90 11.89 22.44
CA ARG A 731 30.36 11.90 21.08
C ARG A 731 30.06 13.32 20.64
#